data_d7afc37232fed1f28b98896bcf35aaee
#
_entry.id   d7afc37232fed1f28b98896bcf35aaee
#
_cell.length_a   1.000
_cell.length_b   1.000
_cell.length_c   1.000
_cell.angle_alpha   90.00
_cell.angle_beta   90.00
_cell.angle_gamma   90.00
#
_symmetry.space_group_name_H-M   'P 1'
#
loop_
_entity.id
_entity.type
_entity.pdbx_description
1 polymer ?
#
loop_
_entity_poly.entity_id
_entity_poly.type
_entity_poly.pdbx_seq_one_letter_code
_entity_poly.pdbx_strand_id
1 'polypeptide(L)'
;MSNSILDTLNENQRTAATTINEHVRIIAGAGSGKTRVLMARIVYLVQDCGILPNRILAITFTNKAANEMKTRLTAQLGSMASVVRISPIHSLCVRMLREDADLIGYPKTFAIMDPEDQKAILKPIYKTLEVDKTTISYNRALGAISAYKTNYIDPQMAGNMAMDDVSITLAKIYAGYEKRRNEMKAMDFDDLLLEGHRLLNSVSSVREKWQNRLDYIHVDEFQDVDPIQYGIIKLLTGKNTHLCVVGDPDQTIYTWRGASVDIILKFNKDFEPCKTVILNENYRSTQPILDASNAVIKYNKERIDKDLYTKLPGDEKITMFEGKEDSEEPIFVARQINEKHKKGLEYKDMAILYRSNYSSRAFERIFKSVGIPYVIYGGVRFYERQEIKDALCYLRLCTNRNEEDPDQMALDLAVLRVINVPRRGIGARTIENLQKQAAERHMNLYDVMKDPIGLSTAVTKKCEMFVDLIEDLRENREHYALEDFLDYVLDTTGYISMLKEDRESGQDRIDNLKELKEDIAQSMIEDPEMTLESYLQDIALFTDKTQETSENTVSLMTVHAAKGLEFDTVFLVNFNDGVFPSSRACDEGGMKALEEERRLLYVAMTRAKKTLYISWNTGFSYMQDAFKTPSRFRAEIPMEYIEQEEKEEAPKHPKVVVSQSLTGRPSKLGANKKKIRLRKGDAVEHTIYGQGVVLEIRGDVATIAFGHTIGVKKLNASHPSLKKA
;
A
#
# COMPACT_ATOMS: atom_id res chain seq x y z
N MET A 1 -14.20 -41.28 24.67
CA MET A 1 -13.81 -40.07 25.41
C MET A 1 -13.62 -38.97 24.36
N SER A 2 -14.48 -37.96 24.34
CA SER A 2 -14.24 -36.83 23.43
C SER A 2 -13.00 -36.07 23.89
N ASN A 3 -11.95 -36.01 23.08
CA ASN A 3 -10.81 -35.16 23.39
C ASN A 3 -11.31 -33.74 23.60
N SER A 4 -11.26 -33.23 24.82
CA SER A 4 -11.59 -31.83 25.11
C SER A 4 -10.65 -30.90 24.32
N ILE A 5 -11.18 -29.84 23.73
CA ILE A 5 -10.36 -28.82 23.06
C ILE A 5 -9.24 -28.31 23.98
N LEU A 6 -9.47 -28.32 25.29
CA LEU A 6 -8.50 -27.93 26.31
C LEU A 6 -7.27 -28.85 26.37
N ASP A 7 -7.37 -30.13 25.97
CA ASP A 7 -6.25 -31.06 25.98
C ASP A 7 -5.23 -30.76 24.88
N THR A 8 -5.62 -29.94 23.91
CA THR A 8 -4.75 -29.51 22.82
C THR A 8 -4.01 -28.19 23.11
N LEU A 9 -4.26 -27.58 24.29
CA LEU A 9 -3.68 -26.29 24.69
C LEU A 9 -2.47 -26.51 25.61
N ASN A 10 -1.46 -25.61 25.48
CA ASN A 10 -0.42 -25.53 26.49
C ASN A 10 -0.96 -24.92 27.80
N GLU A 11 -0.14 -24.93 28.86
CA GLU A 11 -0.53 -24.50 30.20
C GLU A 11 -1.06 -23.05 30.24
N ASN A 12 -0.34 -22.09 29.59
CA ASN A 12 -0.75 -20.69 29.54
C ASN A 12 -2.03 -20.51 28.72
N GLN A 13 -2.14 -21.20 27.58
CA GLN A 13 -3.35 -21.18 26.76
C GLN A 13 -4.54 -21.76 27.52
N ARG A 14 -4.35 -22.87 28.25
CA ARG A 14 -5.38 -23.48 29.09
C ARG A 14 -5.79 -22.52 30.21
N THR A 15 -4.85 -21.89 30.90
CA THR A 15 -5.11 -20.88 31.94
C THR A 15 -5.95 -19.72 31.36
N ALA A 16 -5.59 -19.19 30.20
CA ALA A 16 -6.35 -18.12 29.54
C ALA A 16 -7.76 -18.56 29.13
N ALA A 17 -7.93 -19.81 28.68
CA ALA A 17 -9.24 -20.33 28.30
C ALA A 17 -10.16 -20.60 29.49
N THR A 18 -9.64 -21.04 30.64
CA THR A 18 -10.42 -21.48 31.79
C THR A 18 -10.60 -20.42 32.90
N THR A 19 -9.91 -19.27 32.82
CA THR A 19 -10.12 -18.15 33.77
C THR A 19 -11.41 -17.39 33.43
N ILE A 20 -12.52 -17.67 34.14
CA ILE A 20 -13.87 -17.19 33.77
C ILE A 20 -14.50 -16.19 34.74
N ASN A 21 -13.99 -16.09 35.99
CA ASN A 21 -14.58 -15.29 37.04
C ASN A 21 -14.00 -13.88 37.21
N GLU A 22 -13.14 -13.47 36.29
CA GLU A 22 -12.48 -12.16 36.26
C GLU A 22 -12.26 -11.71 34.84
N HIS A 23 -11.90 -10.44 34.65
CA HIS A 23 -11.45 -9.96 33.34
C HIS A 23 -10.13 -10.61 32.96
N VAL A 24 -9.90 -10.84 31.66
CA VAL A 24 -8.67 -11.48 31.18
C VAL A 24 -8.03 -10.64 30.07
N ARG A 25 -6.77 -10.29 30.28
CA ARG A 25 -5.92 -9.72 29.23
C ARG A 25 -4.92 -10.77 28.77
N ILE A 26 -5.03 -11.20 27.52
CA ILE A 26 -4.14 -12.15 26.90
C ILE A 26 -3.16 -11.38 26.01
N ILE A 27 -1.88 -11.33 26.42
CA ILE A 27 -0.80 -10.78 25.63
C ILE A 27 -0.20 -11.94 24.82
N ALA A 28 -0.53 -11.96 23.55
CA ALA A 28 -0.30 -13.12 22.70
C ALA A 28 0.61 -12.74 21.53
N GLY A 29 1.86 -13.16 21.57
CA GLY A 29 2.82 -12.89 20.51
C GLY A 29 2.40 -13.43 19.14
N ALA A 30 3.17 -13.09 18.12
CA ALA A 30 2.95 -13.62 16.77
C ALA A 30 2.94 -15.15 16.81
N GLY A 31 2.02 -15.80 16.09
CA GLY A 31 1.98 -17.26 15.96
C GLY A 31 1.70 -18.04 17.26
N SER A 32 1.29 -17.38 18.36
CA SER A 32 1.04 -18.04 19.66
C SER A 32 -0.36 -18.66 19.78
N GLY A 33 -1.17 -18.62 18.72
CA GLY A 33 -2.52 -19.22 18.71
C GLY A 33 -3.59 -18.36 19.36
N LYS A 34 -3.52 -17.00 19.24
CA LYS A 34 -4.51 -16.03 19.71
C LYS A 34 -5.96 -16.49 19.50
N THR A 35 -6.36 -16.62 18.26
CA THR A 35 -7.72 -17.01 17.88
C THR A 35 -8.10 -18.40 18.38
N ARG A 36 -7.13 -19.35 18.45
CA ARG A 36 -7.34 -20.70 18.97
C ARG A 36 -7.72 -20.67 20.46
N VAL A 37 -7.03 -19.89 21.27
CA VAL A 37 -7.31 -19.75 22.69
C VAL A 37 -8.68 -19.10 22.93
N LEU A 38 -9.00 -18.07 22.16
CA LEU A 38 -10.29 -17.38 22.24
C LEU A 38 -11.44 -18.32 21.89
N MET A 39 -11.28 -19.13 20.85
CA MET A 39 -12.26 -20.15 20.48
C MET A 39 -12.37 -21.26 21.55
N ALA A 40 -11.26 -21.76 22.06
CA ALA A 40 -11.27 -22.78 23.10
C ALA A 40 -11.99 -22.26 24.37
N ARG A 41 -11.82 -20.97 24.72
CA ARG A 41 -12.53 -20.33 25.81
C ARG A 41 -14.04 -20.29 25.55
N ILE A 42 -14.49 -19.93 24.33
CA ILE A 42 -15.93 -19.91 24.00
C ILE A 42 -16.51 -21.33 24.09
N VAL A 43 -15.80 -22.33 23.57
CA VAL A 43 -16.21 -23.73 23.66
C VAL A 43 -16.33 -24.19 25.11
N TYR A 44 -15.31 -23.89 25.94
CA TYR A 44 -15.29 -24.21 27.37
C TYR A 44 -16.46 -23.55 28.11
N LEU A 45 -16.75 -22.26 27.85
CA LEU A 45 -17.89 -21.56 28.46
C LEU A 45 -19.24 -22.24 28.13
N VAL A 46 -19.42 -22.68 26.89
CA VAL A 46 -20.67 -23.30 26.45
C VAL A 46 -20.79 -24.75 26.92
N GLN A 47 -19.76 -25.58 26.70
CA GLN A 47 -19.86 -27.04 26.95
C GLN A 47 -19.61 -27.41 28.40
N ASP A 48 -18.62 -26.79 29.05
CA ASP A 48 -18.17 -27.21 30.38
C ASP A 48 -18.79 -26.34 31.49
N CYS A 49 -19.00 -25.03 31.21
CA CYS A 49 -19.59 -24.11 32.21
C CYS A 49 -21.09 -23.91 32.03
N GLY A 50 -21.72 -24.41 30.96
CA GLY A 50 -23.16 -24.31 30.74
C GLY A 50 -23.66 -22.91 30.40
N ILE A 51 -22.78 -21.99 29.96
CA ILE A 51 -23.15 -20.65 29.57
C ILE A 51 -23.92 -20.69 28.25
N LEU A 52 -25.08 -19.99 28.26
CA LEU A 52 -25.91 -19.91 27.07
C LEU A 52 -25.17 -19.20 25.91
N PRO A 53 -25.09 -19.76 24.70
CA PRO A 53 -24.35 -19.18 23.57
C PRO A 53 -24.74 -17.73 23.22
N ASN A 54 -26.04 -17.36 23.37
CA ASN A 54 -26.54 -16.01 23.12
C ASN A 54 -26.08 -14.96 24.15
N ARG A 55 -25.46 -15.38 25.23
CA ARG A 55 -24.88 -14.48 26.27
C ARG A 55 -23.39 -14.19 26.02
N ILE A 56 -22.83 -14.74 24.95
CA ILE A 56 -21.44 -14.58 24.55
C ILE A 56 -21.37 -13.68 23.31
N LEU A 57 -20.53 -12.64 23.39
CA LEU A 57 -20.17 -11.75 22.28
C LEU A 57 -18.68 -11.93 21.96
N ALA A 58 -18.35 -12.14 20.68
CA ALA A 58 -16.99 -12.13 20.17
C ALA A 58 -16.84 -11.03 19.11
N ILE A 59 -15.98 -10.06 19.38
CA ILE A 59 -15.68 -8.94 18.49
C ILE A 59 -14.41 -9.27 17.74
N THR A 60 -14.45 -9.15 16.42
CA THR A 60 -13.30 -9.33 15.50
C THR A 60 -13.02 -8.05 14.73
N PHE A 61 -11.83 -7.94 14.14
CA PHE A 61 -11.46 -6.76 13.36
C PHE A 61 -12.09 -6.74 11.96
N THR A 62 -12.33 -7.91 11.34
CA THR A 62 -12.86 -8.01 9.97
C THR A 62 -14.00 -9.02 9.86
N ASN A 63 -14.84 -8.85 8.82
CA ASN A 63 -15.88 -9.84 8.47
C ASN A 63 -15.27 -11.22 8.12
N LYS A 64 -14.09 -11.25 7.48
CA LYS A 64 -13.37 -12.50 7.18
C LYS A 64 -13.01 -13.25 8.46
N ALA A 65 -12.41 -12.56 9.44
CA ALA A 65 -12.08 -13.17 10.73
C ALA A 65 -13.35 -13.65 11.49
N ALA A 66 -14.44 -12.88 11.45
CA ALA A 66 -15.71 -13.30 12.04
C ALA A 66 -16.27 -14.58 11.39
N ASN A 67 -16.25 -14.67 10.07
CA ASN A 67 -16.70 -15.85 9.33
C ASN A 67 -15.81 -17.07 9.60
N GLU A 68 -14.50 -16.89 9.63
CA GLU A 68 -13.54 -17.95 9.97
C GLU A 68 -13.78 -18.47 11.40
N MET A 69 -13.96 -17.57 12.37
CA MET A 69 -14.27 -17.93 13.75
C MET A 69 -15.59 -18.70 13.83
N LYS A 70 -16.64 -18.26 13.11
CA LYS A 70 -17.93 -18.98 13.04
C LYS A 70 -17.76 -20.38 12.49
N THR A 71 -17.05 -20.54 11.37
CA THR A 71 -16.82 -21.86 10.75
C THR A 71 -16.11 -22.80 11.70
N ARG A 72 -15.04 -22.33 12.39
CA ARG A 72 -14.28 -23.13 13.34
C ARG A 72 -15.12 -23.49 14.59
N LEU A 73 -15.92 -22.55 15.10
CA LEU A 73 -16.82 -22.82 16.24
C LEU A 73 -17.95 -23.79 15.85
N THR A 74 -18.46 -23.74 14.63
CA THR A 74 -19.47 -24.69 14.13
C THR A 74 -18.93 -26.12 14.13
N ALA A 75 -17.65 -26.32 13.82
CA ALA A 75 -17.02 -27.62 13.89
C ALA A 75 -16.95 -28.18 15.32
N GLN A 76 -16.97 -27.35 16.37
CA GLN A 76 -16.88 -27.74 17.78
C GLN A 76 -18.23 -27.77 18.49
N LEU A 77 -19.10 -26.80 18.24
CA LEU A 77 -20.36 -26.60 18.96
C LEU A 77 -21.60 -27.00 18.12
N GLY A 78 -21.42 -27.38 16.86
CA GLY A 78 -22.54 -27.68 15.95
C GLY A 78 -23.48 -26.49 15.80
N SER A 79 -24.79 -26.72 15.86
CA SER A 79 -25.82 -25.67 15.71
C SER A 79 -25.77 -24.58 16.79
N MET A 80 -25.21 -24.86 17.96
CA MET A 80 -25.06 -23.84 19.04
C MET A 80 -24.14 -22.69 18.65
N ALA A 81 -23.17 -22.91 17.73
CA ALA A 81 -22.27 -21.87 17.25
C ALA A 81 -23.00 -20.71 16.55
N SER A 82 -24.13 -20.97 15.88
CA SER A 82 -24.91 -19.94 15.18
C SER A 82 -25.57 -18.94 16.12
N VAL A 83 -25.72 -19.29 17.39
CA VAL A 83 -26.35 -18.49 18.43
C VAL A 83 -25.32 -17.55 19.12
N VAL A 84 -24.02 -17.91 19.09
CA VAL A 84 -22.95 -17.01 19.58
C VAL A 84 -22.89 -15.76 18.71
N ARG A 85 -22.85 -14.59 19.36
CA ARG A 85 -22.76 -13.32 18.63
C ARG A 85 -21.31 -13.06 18.22
N ILE A 86 -21.01 -13.23 16.92
CA ILE A 86 -19.67 -12.99 16.37
C ILE A 86 -19.80 -11.97 15.24
N SER A 87 -19.16 -10.84 15.38
CA SER A 87 -19.18 -9.78 14.35
C SER A 87 -18.08 -8.75 14.57
N PRO A 88 -17.69 -8.00 13.52
CA PRO A 88 -16.95 -6.76 13.71
C PRO A 88 -17.76 -5.75 14.55
N ILE A 89 -17.06 -4.82 15.21
CA ILE A 89 -17.68 -3.84 16.09
C ILE A 89 -18.65 -2.91 15.35
N HIS A 90 -18.35 -2.52 14.09
CA HIS A 90 -19.27 -1.73 13.26
C HIS A 90 -20.60 -2.44 13.02
N SER A 91 -20.56 -3.74 12.73
CA SER A 91 -21.78 -4.55 12.54
C SER A 91 -22.59 -4.68 13.84
N LEU A 92 -21.89 -4.72 14.98
CA LEU A 92 -22.56 -4.68 16.29
C LEU A 92 -23.27 -3.34 16.50
N CYS A 93 -22.59 -2.22 16.18
CA CYS A 93 -23.18 -0.87 16.27
C CYS A 93 -24.39 -0.72 15.35
N VAL A 94 -24.30 -1.18 14.10
CA VAL A 94 -25.47 -1.20 13.19
C VAL A 94 -26.65 -1.94 13.83
N ARG A 95 -26.42 -3.11 14.44
CA ARG A 95 -27.49 -3.87 15.10
C ARG A 95 -28.10 -3.08 16.26
N MET A 96 -27.27 -2.47 17.13
CA MET A 96 -27.74 -1.65 18.25
C MET A 96 -28.57 -0.46 17.76
N LEU A 97 -28.08 0.24 16.76
CA LEU A 97 -28.77 1.40 16.17
C LEU A 97 -30.07 1.00 15.45
N ARG A 98 -30.11 -0.15 14.77
CA ARG A 98 -31.35 -0.66 14.15
C ARG A 98 -32.41 -1.02 15.20
N GLU A 99 -32.02 -1.39 16.43
CA GLU A 99 -32.95 -1.65 17.51
C GLU A 99 -33.48 -0.34 18.14
N ASP A 100 -32.65 0.66 18.41
CA ASP A 100 -32.93 1.75 19.34
C ASP A 100 -32.49 3.17 18.85
N ALA A 101 -32.16 3.39 17.57
CA ALA A 101 -31.71 4.69 17.05
C ALA A 101 -32.74 5.83 17.20
N ASP A 102 -34.03 5.49 17.29
CA ASP A 102 -35.10 6.45 17.52
C ASP A 102 -34.96 7.21 18.85
N LEU A 103 -34.33 6.60 19.85
CA LEU A 103 -34.05 7.24 21.15
C LEU A 103 -32.96 8.33 21.08
N ILE A 104 -32.20 8.38 20.00
CA ILE A 104 -31.18 9.41 19.73
C ILE A 104 -31.50 10.28 18.50
N GLY A 105 -32.75 10.20 17.99
CA GLY A 105 -33.28 11.05 16.92
C GLY A 105 -32.99 10.59 15.50
N TYR A 106 -32.63 9.30 15.29
CA TYR A 106 -32.50 8.69 13.97
C TYR A 106 -33.61 7.67 13.71
N PRO A 107 -34.10 7.54 12.48
CA PRO A 107 -34.98 6.45 12.13
C PRO A 107 -34.23 5.11 12.20
N LYS A 108 -34.88 4.03 12.59
CA LYS A 108 -34.27 2.69 12.61
C LYS A 108 -33.87 2.22 11.21
N THR A 109 -34.43 2.83 10.18
CA THR A 109 -34.14 2.59 8.76
C THR A 109 -33.09 3.56 8.17
N PHE A 110 -32.27 4.21 9.03
CA PHE A 110 -31.25 5.16 8.56
C PHE A 110 -30.41 4.59 7.42
N ALA A 111 -29.97 5.44 6.48
CA ALA A 111 -29.08 5.07 5.40
C ALA A 111 -27.62 5.01 5.90
N ILE A 112 -26.85 4.06 5.40
CA ILE A 112 -25.40 3.98 5.61
C ILE A 112 -24.75 4.49 4.33
N MET A 113 -23.93 5.53 4.45
CA MET A 113 -23.26 6.19 3.33
C MET A 113 -21.94 5.51 3.01
N ASP A 114 -21.72 5.27 1.73
CA ASP A 114 -20.43 4.88 1.20
C ASP A 114 -19.53 6.12 0.93
N PRO A 115 -18.24 5.93 0.54
CA PRO A 115 -17.35 7.04 0.23
C PRO A 115 -17.81 7.94 -0.92
N GLU A 116 -18.56 7.42 -1.89
CA GLU A 116 -19.09 8.24 -2.99
C GLU A 116 -20.27 9.09 -2.55
N ASP A 117 -21.13 8.56 -1.68
CA ASP A 117 -22.20 9.32 -1.02
C ASP A 117 -21.63 10.47 -0.18
N GLN A 118 -20.56 10.20 0.58
CA GLN A 118 -19.86 11.23 1.37
C GLN A 118 -19.30 12.35 0.46
N LYS A 119 -18.68 12.01 -0.66
CA LYS A 119 -18.20 12.99 -1.65
C LYS A 119 -19.37 13.77 -2.28
N ALA A 120 -20.52 13.14 -2.51
CA ALA A 120 -21.70 13.81 -3.03
C ALA A 120 -22.22 14.90 -2.07
N ILE A 121 -22.17 14.64 -0.76
CA ILE A 121 -22.50 15.64 0.30
C ILE A 121 -21.51 16.80 0.29
N LEU A 122 -20.21 16.55 0.10
CA LEU A 122 -19.20 17.60 0.09
C LEU A 122 -19.31 18.55 -1.09
N LYS A 123 -19.76 18.09 -2.28
CA LYS A 123 -19.85 18.91 -3.49
C LYS A 123 -20.58 20.25 -3.30
N PRO A 124 -21.82 20.31 -2.76
CA PRO A 124 -22.51 21.59 -2.53
C PRO A 124 -21.87 22.43 -1.42
N ILE A 125 -21.26 21.79 -0.39
CA ILE A 125 -20.57 22.48 0.70
C ILE A 125 -19.36 23.25 0.17
N TYR A 126 -18.55 22.61 -0.67
CA TYR A 126 -17.39 23.23 -1.33
C TYR A 126 -17.80 24.42 -2.18
N LYS A 127 -18.92 24.30 -2.92
CA LYS A 127 -19.46 25.40 -3.71
C LYS A 127 -19.90 26.59 -2.85
N THR A 128 -20.55 26.31 -1.70
CA THR A 128 -21.04 27.35 -0.79
C THR A 128 -19.90 28.05 -0.04
N LEU A 129 -18.86 27.32 0.34
CA LEU A 129 -17.70 27.85 1.04
C LEU A 129 -16.61 28.36 0.11
N GLU A 130 -16.85 28.31 -1.22
CA GLU A 130 -15.87 28.69 -2.27
C GLU A 130 -14.50 27.98 -2.11
N VAL A 131 -14.53 26.74 -1.62
CA VAL A 131 -13.31 25.94 -1.40
C VAL A 131 -12.83 25.35 -2.72
N ASP A 132 -11.58 25.64 -3.05
CA ASP A 132 -10.92 24.99 -4.19
C ASP A 132 -10.48 23.57 -3.81
N LYS A 133 -10.86 22.60 -4.64
CA LYS A 133 -10.48 21.19 -4.49
C LYS A 133 -8.98 20.96 -4.62
N THR A 134 -8.27 21.89 -5.24
CA THR A 134 -6.82 21.84 -5.35
C THR A 134 -6.16 22.18 -4.02
N THR A 135 -6.78 23.04 -3.21
CA THR A 135 -6.29 23.38 -1.87
C THR A 135 -6.67 22.35 -0.82
N ILE A 136 -7.93 21.88 -0.84
CA ILE A 136 -8.43 20.81 0.05
C ILE A 136 -9.21 19.81 -0.81
N SER A 137 -8.63 18.63 -1.05
CA SER A 137 -9.32 17.55 -1.75
C SER A 137 -10.48 17.00 -0.92
N TYR A 138 -11.46 16.35 -1.56
CA TYR A 138 -12.54 15.67 -0.84
C TYR A 138 -12.02 14.61 0.12
N ASN A 139 -11.02 13.85 -0.30
CA ASN A 139 -10.43 12.79 0.51
C ASN A 139 -9.74 13.39 1.75
N ARG A 140 -9.00 14.51 1.58
CA ARG A 140 -8.40 15.23 2.70
C ARG A 140 -9.45 15.72 3.71
N ALA A 141 -10.57 16.26 3.20
CA ALA A 141 -11.65 16.69 4.07
C ALA A 141 -12.29 15.50 4.80
N LEU A 142 -12.57 14.39 4.09
CA LEU A 142 -13.11 13.16 4.71
C LEU A 142 -12.13 12.56 5.72
N GLY A 143 -10.83 12.53 5.41
CA GLY A 143 -9.81 12.08 6.36
C GLY A 143 -9.74 12.94 7.62
N ALA A 144 -9.84 14.28 7.49
CA ALA A 144 -9.90 15.18 8.63
C ALA A 144 -11.18 14.99 9.45
N ILE A 145 -12.34 14.83 8.79
CA ILE A 145 -13.63 14.55 9.44
C ILE A 145 -13.56 13.23 10.21
N SER A 146 -13.02 12.18 9.62
CA SER A 146 -12.83 10.89 10.27
C SER A 146 -11.92 11.01 11.50
N ALA A 147 -10.79 11.73 11.37
CA ALA A 147 -9.88 11.99 12.49
C ALA A 147 -10.56 12.79 13.62
N TYR A 148 -11.38 13.80 13.30
CA TYR A 148 -12.15 14.52 14.30
C TYR A 148 -13.16 13.62 15.02
N LYS A 149 -13.95 12.85 14.27
CA LYS A 149 -14.92 11.90 14.83
C LYS A 149 -14.26 10.87 15.74
N THR A 150 -13.19 10.24 15.28
CA THR A 150 -12.45 9.21 16.03
C THR A 150 -11.88 9.73 17.36
N ASN A 151 -11.59 11.03 17.44
CA ASN A 151 -11.09 11.68 18.66
C ASN A 151 -12.18 12.42 19.46
N TYR A 152 -13.46 12.19 19.19
CA TYR A 152 -14.60 12.86 19.84
C TYR A 152 -14.58 14.38 19.68
N ILE A 153 -13.99 14.90 18.61
CA ILE A 153 -13.95 16.33 18.30
C ILE A 153 -15.17 16.68 17.45
N ASP A 154 -16.10 17.43 18.00
CA ASP A 154 -17.24 17.95 17.24
C ASP A 154 -16.85 19.15 16.36
N PRO A 155 -17.71 19.60 15.43
CA PRO A 155 -17.41 20.72 14.55
C PRO A 155 -17.07 22.04 15.29
N GLN A 156 -17.63 22.28 16.46
CA GLN A 156 -17.36 23.48 17.25
C GLN A 156 -15.97 23.38 17.88
N MET A 157 -15.63 22.22 18.44
CA MET A 157 -14.30 21.96 18.98
C MET A 157 -13.23 22.07 17.87
N ALA A 158 -13.50 21.48 16.69
CA ALA A 158 -12.60 21.59 15.54
C ALA A 158 -12.36 23.04 15.14
N GLY A 159 -13.42 23.88 15.15
CA GLY A 159 -13.30 25.33 14.91
C GLY A 159 -12.47 26.06 15.96
N ASN A 160 -12.63 25.70 17.24
CA ASN A 160 -11.85 26.30 18.34
C ASN A 160 -10.37 25.91 18.34
N MET A 161 -10.04 24.73 17.79
CA MET A 161 -8.67 24.22 17.68
C MET A 161 -7.94 24.70 16.43
N ALA A 162 -8.66 25.27 15.45
CA ALA A 162 -8.09 25.67 14.18
C ALA A 162 -7.18 26.90 14.33
N MET A 163 -5.93 26.82 13.83
CA MET A 163 -4.91 27.85 13.95
C MET A 163 -4.48 28.47 12.61
N ASP A 164 -4.80 27.82 11.50
CA ASP A 164 -4.45 28.26 10.15
C ASP A 164 -5.67 28.21 9.22
N ASP A 165 -5.57 28.85 8.04
CA ASP A 165 -6.67 28.97 7.09
C ASP A 165 -7.20 27.60 6.61
N VAL A 166 -6.33 26.59 6.54
CA VAL A 166 -6.69 25.24 6.11
C VAL A 166 -7.49 24.55 7.19
N SER A 167 -7.05 24.59 8.44
CA SER A 167 -7.76 23.99 9.59
C SER A 167 -9.08 24.69 9.87
N ILE A 168 -9.15 26.04 9.72
CA ILE A 168 -10.40 26.80 9.82
C ILE A 168 -11.37 26.35 8.71
N THR A 169 -10.88 26.19 7.49
CA THR A 169 -11.72 25.75 6.36
C THR A 169 -12.19 24.31 6.53
N LEU A 170 -11.33 23.41 7.00
CA LEU A 170 -11.71 22.04 7.32
C LEU A 170 -12.79 21.96 8.39
N ALA A 171 -12.70 22.77 9.45
CA ALA A 171 -13.72 22.83 10.49
C ALA A 171 -15.09 23.34 9.93
N LYS A 172 -15.07 24.33 9.01
CA LYS A 172 -16.30 24.78 8.33
C LYS A 172 -16.89 23.70 7.42
N ILE A 173 -16.03 22.97 6.68
CA ILE A 173 -16.46 21.82 5.87
C ILE A 173 -17.10 20.75 6.76
N TYR A 174 -16.47 20.42 7.87
CA TYR A 174 -16.99 19.46 8.84
C TYR A 174 -18.35 19.88 9.39
N ALA A 175 -18.51 21.14 9.79
CA ALA A 175 -19.80 21.68 10.23
C ALA A 175 -20.91 21.56 9.14
N GLY A 176 -20.56 21.86 7.90
CA GLY A 176 -21.47 21.71 6.75
C GLY A 176 -21.83 20.26 6.49
N TYR A 177 -20.84 19.35 6.59
CA TYR A 177 -21.01 17.92 6.42
C TYR A 177 -21.96 17.34 7.47
N GLU A 178 -21.71 17.60 8.74
CA GLU A 178 -22.54 17.13 9.85
C GLU A 178 -23.99 17.67 9.77
N LYS A 179 -24.15 18.96 9.42
CA LYS A 179 -25.47 19.53 9.20
C LYS A 179 -26.22 18.75 8.11
N ARG A 180 -25.59 18.55 6.95
CA ARG A 180 -26.24 17.88 5.82
C ARG A 180 -26.54 16.41 6.11
N ARG A 181 -25.59 15.70 6.72
CA ARG A 181 -25.76 14.31 7.16
C ARG A 181 -26.94 14.17 8.11
N ASN A 182 -27.05 15.06 9.11
CA ASN A 182 -28.15 15.07 10.08
C ASN A 182 -29.51 15.38 9.43
N GLU A 183 -29.57 16.29 8.44
CA GLU A 183 -30.77 16.55 7.65
C GLU A 183 -31.23 15.30 6.89
N MET A 184 -30.29 14.53 6.32
CA MET A 184 -30.57 13.31 5.60
C MET A 184 -30.85 12.11 6.50
N LYS A 185 -30.61 12.24 7.81
CA LYS A 185 -30.68 11.12 8.77
C LYS A 185 -29.85 9.90 8.34
N ALA A 186 -28.70 10.15 7.71
CA ALA A 186 -27.76 9.15 7.25
C ALA A 186 -26.56 9.06 8.19
N MET A 187 -25.83 7.94 8.15
CA MET A 187 -24.60 7.70 8.92
C MET A 187 -23.50 7.20 8.00
N ASP A 188 -22.28 7.71 8.15
CA ASP A 188 -21.09 7.10 7.58
C ASP A 188 -20.52 6.01 8.50
N PHE A 189 -19.41 5.38 8.12
CA PHE A 189 -18.82 4.31 8.92
C PHE A 189 -18.34 4.79 10.30
N ASP A 190 -17.80 6.01 10.40
CA ASP A 190 -17.37 6.58 11.68
C ASP A 190 -18.58 6.92 12.55
N ASP A 191 -19.67 7.38 11.94
CA ASP A 191 -20.92 7.65 12.66
C ASP A 191 -21.54 6.40 13.28
N LEU A 192 -21.40 5.24 12.64
CA LEU A 192 -21.90 3.99 13.23
C LEU A 192 -21.29 3.72 14.59
N LEU A 193 -19.99 4.02 14.75
CA LEU A 193 -19.30 3.91 16.03
C LEU A 193 -19.69 5.06 16.97
N LEU A 194 -19.65 6.28 16.49
CA LEU A 194 -19.91 7.49 17.29
C LEU A 194 -21.34 7.50 17.83
N GLU A 195 -22.35 7.23 16.99
CA GLU A 195 -23.75 7.19 17.41
C GLU A 195 -24.07 5.92 18.20
N GLY A 196 -23.40 4.79 17.93
CA GLY A 196 -23.45 3.59 18.76
C GLY A 196 -22.93 3.87 20.18
N HIS A 197 -21.79 4.57 20.29
CA HIS A 197 -21.26 5.03 21.57
C HIS A 197 -22.22 6.02 22.26
N ARG A 198 -22.73 7.01 21.52
CA ARG A 198 -23.68 8.00 22.05
C ARG A 198 -24.94 7.34 22.56
N LEU A 199 -25.51 6.36 21.84
CA LEU A 199 -26.69 5.62 22.24
C LEU A 199 -26.49 4.92 23.58
N LEU A 200 -25.38 4.19 23.73
CA LEU A 200 -25.04 3.50 24.98
C LEU A 200 -24.73 4.48 26.14
N ASN A 201 -24.09 5.61 25.83
CA ASN A 201 -23.69 6.58 26.86
C ASN A 201 -24.89 7.42 27.39
N SER A 202 -25.76 7.88 26.49
CA SER A 202 -26.85 8.80 26.84
C SER A 202 -28.16 8.11 27.24
N VAL A 203 -28.38 6.83 26.79
CA VAL A 203 -29.64 6.12 27.08
C VAL A 203 -29.38 4.92 27.99
N SER A 204 -29.51 5.13 29.30
CA SER A 204 -29.21 4.09 30.33
C SER A 204 -30.00 2.80 30.12
N SER A 205 -31.28 2.90 29.74
CA SER A 205 -32.11 1.71 29.48
C SER A 205 -31.59 0.83 28.34
N VAL A 206 -31.01 1.43 27.28
CA VAL A 206 -30.38 0.68 26.20
C VAL A 206 -29.07 0.05 26.66
N ARG A 207 -28.26 0.81 27.40
CA ARG A 207 -27.02 0.28 27.98
C ARG A 207 -27.29 -0.92 28.87
N GLU A 208 -28.20 -0.79 29.79
CA GLU A 208 -28.61 -1.87 30.71
C GLU A 208 -29.19 -3.07 29.96
N LYS A 209 -30.02 -2.84 28.93
CA LYS A 209 -30.53 -3.89 28.04
C LYS A 209 -29.40 -4.71 27.42
N TRP A 210 -28.34 -4.05 26.90
CA TRP A 210 -27.23 -4.72 26.27
C TRP A 210 -26.30 -5.39 27.29
N GLN A 211 -26.00 -4.75 28.42
CA GLN A 211 -25.24 -5.34 29.52
C GLN A 211 -25.90 -6.61 30.06
N ASN A 212 -27.23 -6.59 30.23
CA ASN A 212 -28.00 -7.75 30.69
C ASN A 212 -28.09 -8.89 29.68
N ARG A 213 -27.77 -8.64 28.42
CA ARG A 213 -27.67 -9.67 27.35
C ARG A 213 -26.34 -10.41 27.31
N LEU A 214 -25.31 -9.88 27.99
CA LEU A 214 -23.93 -10.32 27.80
C LEU A 214 -23.28 -10.68 29.14
N ASP A 215 -22.93 -11.96 29.29
CA ASP A 215 -22.13 -12.43 30.42
C ASP A 215 -20.63 -12.41 30.07
N TYR A 216 -20.29 -12.68 28.79
CA TYR A 216 -18.93 -12.71 28.34
C TYR A 216 -18.76 -11.93 27.04
N ILE A 217 -17.75 -11.06 27.02
CA ILE A 217 -17.32 -10.31 25.82
C ILE A 217 -15.88 -10.75 25.52
N HIS A 218 -15.63 -11.12 24.29
CA HIS A 218 -14.30 -11.46 23.77
C HIS A 218 -13.92 -10.48 22.67
N VAL A 219 -12.68 -9.99 22.68
CA VAL A 219 -12.18 -9.07 21.66
C VAL A 219 -10.87 -9.60 21.12
N ASP A 220 -10.85 -9.91 19.83
CA ASP A 220 -9.64 -10.31 19.09
C ASP A 220 -8.93 -9.09 18.52
N GLU A 221 -7.61 -9.18 18.29
CA GLU A 221 -6.75 -8.11 17.78
C GLU A 221 -6.92 -6.78 18.55
N PHE A 222 -7.00 -6.85 19.88
CA PHE A 222 -7.34 -5.72 20.75
C PHE A 222 -6.34 -4.55 20.65
N GLN A 223 -5.11 -4.77 20.19
CA GLN A 223 -4.13 -3.72 19.95
C GLN A 223 -4.52 -2.77 18.79
N ASP A 224 -5.47 -3.15 17.95
CA ASP A 224 -5.93 -2.33 16.81
C ASP A 224 -7.21 -1.54 17.12
N VAL A 225 -7.69 -1.58 18.36
CA VAL A 225 -8.89 -0.88 18.81
C VAL A 225 -8.58 0.62 18.96
N ASP A 226 -9.48 1.47 18.45
CA ASP A 226 -9.46 2.92 18.63
C ASP A 226 -10.20 3.38 19.90
N PRO A 227 -10.08 4.66 20.32
CA PRO A 227 -10.75 5.17 21.53
C PRO A 227 -12.27 5.04 21.53
N ILE A 228 -12.96 5.20 20.38
CA ILE A 228 -14.43 5.07 20.30
C ILE A 228 -14.83 3.60 20.50
N GLN A 229 -14.18 2.69 19.80
CA GLN A 229 -14.40 1.26 19.94
C GLN A 229 -14.17 0.81 21.40
N TYR A 230 -13.11 1.32 22.02
CA TYR A 230 -12.84 1.05 23.42
C TYR A 230 -13.92 1.60 24.34
N GLY A 231 -14.42 2.82 24.09
CA GLY A 231 -15.54 3.41 24.80
C GLY A 231 -16.81 2.55 24.72
N ILE A 232 -17.12 2.02 23.53
CA ILE A 232 -18.25 1.11 23.32
C ILE A 232 -18.08 -0.19 24.14
N ILE A 233 -16.89 -0.80 24.09
CA ILE A 233 -16.57 -2.02 24.85
C ILE A 233 -16.75 -1.75 26.35
N LYS A 234 -16.26 -0.62 26.88
CA LYS A 234 -16.46 -0.21 28.28
C LYS A 234 -17.94 -0.10 28.65
N LEU A 235 -18.73 0.56 27.79
CA LEU A 235 -20.17 0.75 28.05
C LEU A 235 -20.98 -0.55 27.99
N LEU A 236 -20.54 -1.52 27.17
CA LEU A 236 -21.16 -2.84 27.08
C LEU A 236 -20.77 -3.75 28.26
N THR A 237 -19.67 -3.46 28.94
CA THR A 237 -19.19 -4.26 30.07
C THR A 237 -19.93 -3.85 31.32
N GLY A 238 -20.93 -4.63 31.72
CA GLY A 238 -21.71 -4.46 32.96
C GLY A 238 -21.00 -5.08 34.16
N LYS A 239 -21.59 -4.91 35.34
CA LYS A 239 -21.05 -5.45 36.61
C LYS A 239 -20.81 -6.95 36.60
N ASN A 240 -21.64 -7.70 35.88
CA ASN A 240 -21.59 -9.16 35.82
C ASN A 240 -20.98 -9.66 34.47
N THR A 241 -20.47 -8.74 33.66
CA THR A 241 -19.90 -9.09 32.36
C THR A 241 -18.39 -9.30 32.50
N HIS A 242 -17.90 -10.44 32.08
CA HIS A 242 -16.47 -10.75 32.04
C HIS A 242 -15.89 -10.45 30.66
N LEU A 243 -14.91 -9.56 30.61
CA LEU A 243 -14.24 -9.15 29.37
C LEU A 243 -12.94 -9.93 29.21
N CYS A 244 -12.77 -10.55 28.05
CA CYS A 244 -11.53 -11.20 27.65
C CYS A 244 -10.99 -10.55 26.38
N VAL A 245 -9.84 -9.93 26.48
CA VAL A 245 -9.18 -9.30 25.32
C VAL A 245 -7.91 -10.05 24.95
N VAL A 246 -7.68 -10.24 23.65
CA VAL A 246 -6.45 -10.83 23.15
C VAL A 246 -5.81 -9.92 22.11
N GLY A 247 -4.50 -9.73 22.24
CA GLY A 247 -3.77 -8.87 21.32
C GLY A 247 -2.26 -8.93 21.53
N ASP A 248 -1.56 -8.31 20.63
CA ASP A 248 -0.11 -8.16 20.64
C ASP A 248 0.28 -6.68 20.49
N PRO A 249 0.71 -5.99 21.57
CA PRO A 249 1.16 -4.60 21.46
C PRO A 249 2.26 -4.40 20.42
N ASP A 250 3.10 -5.42 20.22
CA ASP A 250 4.19 -5.39 19.24
C ASP A 250 3.71 -5.53 17.78
N GLN A 251 2.40 -5.74 17.55
CA GLN A 251 1.75 -5.79 16.24
C GLN A 251 0.78 -4.63 16.00
N THR A 252 0.84 -3.54 16.78
CA THR A 252 0.07 -2.32 16.54
C THR A 252 0.69 -1.56 15.36
N ILE A 253 0.07 -1.65 14.18
CA ILE A 253 0.55 -1.07 12.91
C ILE A 253 -0.55 -0.25 12.19
N TYR A 254 -1.61 0.12 12.87
CA TYR A 254 -2.74 0.89 12.34
C TYR A 254 -2.99 2.18 13.14
N THR A 255 -1.92 2.82 13.68
CA THR A 255 -2.07 4.08 14.44
C THR A 255 -2.61 5.20 13.56
N TRP A 256 -2.29 5.19 12.27
CA TRP A 256 -2.85 6.11 11.27
C TRP A 256 -4.37 5.95 11.06
N ARG A 257 -4.97 4.83 11.55
CA ARG A 257 -6.43 4.61 11.63
C ARG A 257 -7.00 4.87 13.02
N GLY A 258 -6.21 5.45 13.92
CA GLY A 258 -6.66 5.74 15.29
C GLY A 258 -6.37 4.64 16.30
N ALA A 259 -5.77 3.50 15.93
CA ALA A 259 -5.38 2.47 16.89
C ALA A 259 -4.40 3.03 17.93
N SER A 260 -4.54 2.62 19.19
CA SER A 260 -3.69 3.09 20.28
C SER A 260 -3.16 1.91 21.11
N VAL A 261 -1.83 1.77 21.13
CA VAL A 261 -1.15 0.76 21.94
C VAL A 261 -1.43 0.95 23.44
N ASP A 262 -1.65 2.19 23.87
CA ASP A 262 -1.97 2.54 25.26
C ASP A 262 -3.20 1.78 25.80
N ILE A 263 -4.18 1.51 24.93
CA ILE A 263 -5.43 0.84 25.32
C ILE A 263 -5.14 -0.56 25.86
N ILE A 264 -4.37 -1.36 25.14
CA ILE A 264 -4.02 -2.73 25.58
C ILE A 264 -3.04 -2.71 26.76
N LEU A 265 -2.13 -1.71 26.80
CA LEU A 265 -1.16 -1.58 27.90
C LEU A 265 -1.84 -1.23 29.21
N LYS A 266 -2.86 -0.35 29.20
CA LYS A 266 -3.57 0.15 30.39
C LYS A 266 -4.80 -0.68 30.78
N PHE A 267 -5.18 -1.68 30.01
CA PHE A 267 -6.40 -2.48 30.19
C PHE A 267 -6.61 -2.99 31.63
N ASN A 268 -5.56 -3.53 32.25
CA ASN A 268 -5.64 -4.09 33.61
C ASN A 268 -5.85 -3.03 34.71
N LYS A 269 -5.68 -1.74 34.40
CA LYS A 269 -6.00 -0.63 35.32
C LYS A 269 -7.44 -0.18 35.15
N ASP A 270 -7.98 -0.34 33.94
CA ASP A 270 -9.36 0.08 33.64
C ASP A 270 -10.40 -0.98 34.05
N PHE A 271 -9.98 -2.25 34.11
CA PHE A 271 -10.84 -3.40 34.42
C PHE A 271 -10.22 -4.23 35.55
N GLU A 272 -10.65 -4.01 36.79
CA GLU A 272 -10.20 -4.77 37.96
C GLU A 272 -11.38 -5.56 38.56
N PRO A 273 -11.17 -6.85 38.98
CA PRO A 273 -9.92 -7.63 38.90
C PRO A 273 -9.64 -8.15 37.49
N CYS A 274 -8.36 -8.13 37.08
CA CYS A 274 -7.93 -8.56 35.76
C CYS A 274 -6.72 -9.47 35.82
N LYS A 275 -6.83 -10.66 35.25
CA LYS A 275 -5.71 -11.59 35.08
C LYS A 275 -5.03 -11.33 33.73
N THR A 276 -3.72 -11.06 33.78
CA THR A 276 -2.89 -11.00 32.56
C THR A 276 -2.24 -12.36 32.32
N VAL A 277 -2.41 -12.91 31.13
CA VAL A 277 -1.77 -14.16 30.67
C VAL A 277 -0.93 -13.85 29.45
N ILE A 278 0.34 -14.30 29.48
CA ILE A 278 1.28 -14.10 28.37
C ILE A 278 1.40 -15.41 27.58
N LEU A 279 1.13 -15.35 26.28
CA LEU A 279 1.32 -16.47 25.35
C LEU A 279 2.58 -16.20 24.52
N ASN A 280 3.68 -16.84 24.89
CA ASN A 280 4.99 -16.67 24.28
C ASN A 280 5.51 -17.91 23.52
N GLU A 281 4.83 -19.06 23.61
CA GLU A 281 5.13 -20.22 22.78
C GLU A 281 4.56 -20.00 21.37
N ASN A 282 5.45 -19.97 20.38
CA ASN A 282 5.11 -19.76 18.97
C ASN A 282 4.99 -21.11 18.26
N TYR A 283 3.95 -21.26 17.43
CA TYR A 283 3.65 -22.48 16.65
C TYR A 283 3.78 -22.23 15.13
N ARG A 284 4.41 -21.14 14.73
CA ARG A 284 4.51 -20.73 13.32
C ARG A 284 5.95 -20.78 12.83
N SER A 285 6.84 -20.07 13.50
CA SER A 285 8.18 -19.73 13.01
C SER A 285 9.26 -20.57 13.71
N THR A 286 10.38 -20.78 13.02
CA THR A 286 11.59 -21.40 13.60
C THR A 286 12.29 -20.46 14.58
N GLN A 287 13.13 -21.01 15.47
CA GLN A 287 13.76 -20.24 16.55
C GLN A 287 14.64 -19.07 16.07
N PRO A 288 15.48 -19.19 15.02
CA PRO A 288 16.32 -18.07 14.56
C PRO A 288 15.50 -16.85 14.12
N ILE A 289 14.34 -17.08 13.48
CA ILE A 289 13.42 -15.99 13.08
C ILE A 289 12.86 -15.29 14.32
N LEU A 290 12.49 -16.06 15.35
CA LEU A 290 11.94 -15.50 16.58
C LEU A 290 12.98 -14.73 17.37
N ASP A 291 14.19 -15.24 17.49
CA ASP A 291 15.28 -14.58 18.23
C ASP A 291 15.65 -13.25 17.60
N ALA A 292 15.77 -13.23 16.27
CA ALA A 292 15.99 -11.98 15.53
C ALA A 292 14.83 -11.00 15.69
N SER A 293 13.57 -11.48 15.63
CA SER A 293 12.39 -10.66 15.81
C SER A 293 12.28 -10.09 17.23
N ASN A 294 12.59 -10.92 18.25
CA ASN A 294 12.64 -10.52 19.65
C ASN A 294 13.73 -9.44 19.87
N ALA A 295 14.91 -9.59 19.25
CA ALA A 295 15.99 -8.61 19.35
C ALA A 295 15.56 -7.26 18.78
N VAL A 296 14.97 -7.23 17.58
CA VAL A 296 14.50 -6.01 16.94
C VAL A 296 13.44 -5.30 17.80
N ILE A 297 12.43 -6.01 18.26
CA ILE A 297 11.30 -5.36 18.94
C ILE A 297 11.66 -4.85 20.34
N LYS A 298 12.73 -5.33 20.96
CA LYS A 298 13.24 -4.84 22.24
C LYS A 298 13.69 -3.38 22.23
N TYR A 299 13.98 -2.80 21.05
CA TYR A 299 14.28 -1.37 20.94
C TYR A 299 13.08 -0.45 21.16
N ASN A 300 11.84 -0.98 21.09
CA ASN A 300 10.64 -0.23 21.42
C ASN A 300 10.45 -0.12 22.93
N LYS A 301 9.97 1.04 23.39
CA LYS A 301 9.75 1.32 24.82
C LYS A 301 8.32 1.03 25.27
N GLU A 302 7.33 1.35 24.43
CA GLU A 302 5.90 1.15 24.73
C GLU A 302 5.49 -0.29 24.39
N ARG A 303 5.83 -1.25 25.29
CA ARG A 303 5.54 -2.68 25.09
C ARG A 303 5.36 -3.42 26.42
N ILE A 304 4.89 -4.65 26.33
CA ILE A 304 4.93 -5.63 27.42
C ILE A 304 6.02 -6.64 27.08
N ASP A 305 6.97 -6.81 28.01
CA ASP A 305 8.09 -7.71 27.79
C ASP A 305 7.63 -9.17 27.63
N LYS A 306 8.02 -9.73 26.52
CA LYS A 306 7.82 -11.13 26.18
C LYS A 306 8.87 -11.54 25.17
N ASP A 307 9.45 -12.70 25.35
CA ASP A 307 10.32 -13.35 24.38
C ASP A 307 9.59 -14.55 23.79
N LEU A 308 9.43 -14.56 22.48
CA LEU A 308 8.85 -15.67 21.77
C LEU A 308 9.86 -16.81 21.70
N TYR A 309 9.40 -18.02 21.92
CA TYR A 309 10.17 -19.25 21.72
C TYR A 309 9.31 -20.29 21.00
N THR A 310 9.95 -21.28 20.40
CA THR A 310 9.25 -22.37 19.72
C THR A 310 9.87 -23.72 20.06
N LYS A 311 9.07 -24.76 19.88
CA LYS A 311 9.53 -26.17 19.91
C LYS A 311 9.60 -26.74 18.49
N LEU A 312 9.29 -25.95 17.48
CA LEU A 312 9.38 -26.37 16.08
C LEU A 312 10.85 -26.60 15.71
N PRO A 313 11.16 -27.66 14.98
CA PRO A 313 12.51 -27.89 14.50
C PRO A 313 12.87 -26.89 13.40
N GLY A 314 14.14 -26.54 13.29
CA GLY A 314 14.70 -25.66 12.25
C GLY A 314 15.69 -24.68 12.86
N ASP A 315 16.84 -24.59 12.21
CA ASP A 315 17.98 -23.76 12.59
C ASP A 315 18.46 -22.87 11.42
N GLU A 316 17.69 -22.82 10.33
CA GLU A 316 18.00 -22.01 9.15
C GLU A 316 18.03 -20.53 9.54
N LYS A 317 19.18 -19.89 9.35
CA LYS A 317 19.39 -18.48 9.65
C LYS A 317 18.70 -17.59 8.63
N ILE A 318 18.54 -16.33 8.97
CA ILE A 318 18.01 -15.32 8.07
C ILE A 318 19.05 -15.01 7.00
N THR A 319 18.73 -15.24 5.74
CA THR A 319 19.62 -14.89 4.63
C THR A 319 19.50 -13.43 4.28
N MET A 320 20.63 -12.71 4.33
CA MET A 320 20.70 -11.32 3.91
C MET A 320 21.42 -11.18 2.56
N PHE A 321 20.83 -10.40 1.65
CA PHE A 321 21.40 -10.12 0.34
C PHE A 321 21.50 -8.62 0.07
N GLU A 322 22.67 -8.19 -0.42
CA GLU A 322 22.93 -6.82 -0.88
C GLU A 322 23.18 -6.80 -2.39
N GLY A 323 22.27 -6.18 -3.14
CA GLY A 323 22.47 -5.83 -4.56
C GLY A 323 23.25 -4.52 -4.70
N LYS A 324 24.06 -4.40 -5.74
CA LYS A 324 24.75 -3.15 -6.11
C LYS A 324 23.93 -2.32 -7.08
N GLU A 325 23.11 -3.00 -7.88
CA GLU A 325 22.24 -2.43 -8.90
C GLU A 325 20.78 -2.80 -8.60
N ASP A 326 19.85 -2.01 -9.11
CA ASP A 326 18.42 -2.20 -8.85
C ASP A 326 17.87 -3.53 -9.39
N SER A 327 18.51 -4.10 -10.42
CA SER A 327 18.14 -5.38 -11.02
C SER A 327 18.61 -6.60 -10.22
N GLU A 328 19.68 -6.49 -9.42
CA GLU A 328 20.29 -7.64 -8.73
C GLU A 328 19.35 -8.23 -7.65
N GLU A 329 18.65 -7.39 -6.92
CA GLU A 329 17.73 -7.81 -5.87
C GLU A 329 16.55 -8.64 -6.41
N PRO A 330 15.79 -8.20 -7.42
CA PRO A 330 14.73 -9.01 -8.02
C PRO A 330 15.21 -10.30 -8.68
N ILE A 331 16.41 -10.31 -9.29
CA ILE A 331 17.03 -11.50 -9.87
C ILE A 331 17.37 -12.51 -8.77
N PHE A 332 17.97 -12.05 -7.66
CA PHE A 332 18.24 -12.89 -6.49
C PHE A 332 16.98 -13.56 -5.98
N VAL A 333 15.92 -12.77 -5.74
CA VAL A 333 14.64 -13.28 -5.23
C VAL A 333 14.02 -14.30 -6.19
N ALA A 334 14.03 -14.02 -7.50
CA ALA A 334 13.51 -14.94 -8.52
C ALA A 334 14.30 -16.25 -8.55
N ARG A 335 15.63 -16.20 -8.38
CA ARG A 335 16.47 -17.39 -8.28
C ARG A 335 16.10 -18.23 -7.06
N GLN A 336 15.99 -17.63 -5.88
CA GLN A 336 15.62 -18.32 -4.65
C GLN A 336 14.23 -18.96 -4.74
N ILE A 337 13.25 -18.27 -5.30
CA ILE A 337 11.90 -18.80 -5.54
C ILE A 337 11.97 -20.05 -6.42
N ASN A 338 12.68 -19.97 -7.55
CA ASN A 338 12.82 -21.09 -8.47
C ASN A 338 13.56 -22.28 -7.83
N GLU A 339 14.58 -22.03 -7.00
CA GLU A 339 15.29 -23.09 -6.27
C GLU A 339 14.41 -23.78 -5.24
N LYS A 340 13.63 -23.01 -4.46
CA LYS A 340 12.67 -23.54 -3.49
C LYS A 340 11.56 -24.33 -4.21
N HIS A 341 11.06 -23.82 -5.33
CA HIS A 341 10.05 -24.50 -6.14
C HIS A 341 10.57 -25.83 -6.71
N LYS A 342 11.79 -25.86 -7.23
CA LYS A 342 12.46 -27.12 -7.67
C LYS A 342 12.63 -28.14 -6.55
N LYS A 343 12.74 -27.69 -5.30
CA LYS A 343 12.78 -28.54 -4.10
C LYS A 343 11.38 -28.98 -3.62
N GLY A 344 10.31 -28.61 -4.34
CA GLY A 344 8.94 -29.06 -4.11
C GLY A 344 8.06 -28.08 -3.32
N LEU A 345 8.52 -26.85 -3.03
CA LEU A 345 7.68 -25.84 -2.39
C LEU A 345 6.72 -25.23 -3.42
N GLU A 346 5.45 -25.10 -3.07
CA GLU A 346 4.48 -24.46 -3.97
C GLU A 346 4.65 -22.91 -3.97
N TYR A 347 4.36 -22.26 -5.09
CA TYR A 347 4.46 -20.81 -5.21
C TYR A 347 3.57 -20.08 -4.19
N LYS A 348 2.38 -20.60 -3.89
CA LYS A 348 1.45 -20.02 -2.90
C LYS A 348 2.00 -19.99 -1.48
N ASP A 349 3.01 -20.81 -1.16
CA ASP A 349 3.66 -20.85 0.13
C ASP A 349 4.80 -19.82 0.28
N MET A 350 5.05 -19.04 -0.77
CA MET A 350 6.07 -18.00 -0.82
C MET A 350 5.44 -16.62 -0.96
N ALA A 351 5.99 -15.63 -0.23
CA ALA A 351 5.53 -14.24 -0.33
C ALA A 351 6.68 -13.25 -0.41
N ILE A 352 6.46 -12.18 -1.19
CA ILE A 352 7.30 -10.99 -1.19
C ILE A 352 6.58 -9.90 -0.42
N LEU A 353 7.24 -9.39 0.61
CA LEU A 353 6.73 -8.33 1.47
C LEU A 353 7.54 -7.06 1.25
N TYR A 354 6.85 -5.96 1.04
CA TYR A 354 7.45 -4.63 0.88
C TYR A 354 6.70 -3.59 1.68
N ARG A 355 7.35 -2.45 1.94
CA ARG A 355 6.77 -1.35 2.71
C ARG A 355 5.71 -0.59 1.91
N SER A 356 5.92 -0.38 0.63
CA SER A 356 5.08 0.42 -0.26
C SER A 356 4.81 -0.29 -1.58
N ASN A 357 3.63 -0.05 -2.17
CA ASN A 357 3.19 -0.74 -3.38
C ASN A 357 4.07 -0.48 -4.62
N TYR A 358 4.75 0.67 -4.70
CA TYR A 358 5.65 0.95 -5.83
C TYR A 358 6.80 -0.08 -5.94
N SER A 359 7.23 -0.62 -4.81
CA SER A 359 8.33 -1.61 -4.76
C SER A 359 8.05 -2.92 -5.52
N SER A 360 6.78 -3.22 -5.85
CA SER A 360 6.43 -4.48 -6.54
C SER A 360 6.98 -4.58 -7.95
N ARG A 361 7.18 -3.44 -8.62
CA ARG A 361 7.39 -3.36 -10.04
C ARG A 361 8.67 -4.07 -10.55
N ALA A 362 9.79 -3.85 -9.90
CA ALA A 362 11.05 -4.50 -10.30
C ALA A 362 10.93 -6.04 -10.25
N PHE A 363 10.16 -6.55 -9.28
CA PHE A 363 9.86 -7.99 -9.14
C PHE A 363 8.89 -8.47 -10.20
N GLU A 364 7.83 -7.70 -10.51
CA GLU A 364 6.85 -8.02 -11.56
C GLU A 364 7.55 -8.22 -12.91
N ARG A 365 8.49 -7.32 -13.25
CA ARG A 365 9.25 -7.39 -14.50
C ARG A 365 10.08 -8.68 -14.59
N ILE A 366 10.85 -8.99 -13.55
CA ILE A 366 11.71 -10.19 -13.54
C ILE A 366 10.86 -11.45 -13.51
N PHE A 367 9.82 -11.52 -12.69
CA PHE A 367 8.97 -12.71 -12.59
C PHE A 367 8.33 -13.08 -13.92
N LYS A 368 7.86 -12.07 -14.66
CA LYS A 368 7.33 -12.29 -15.99
C LYS A 368 8.39 -12.79 -16.97
N SER A 369 9.60 -12.22 -16.94
CA SER A 369 10.68 -12.64 -17.85
C SER A 369 11.12 -14.08 -17.62
N VAL A 370 11.03 -14.59 -16.39
CA VAL A 370 11.42 -15.97 -16.02
C VAL A 370 10.25 -16.92 -15.82
N GLY A 371 9.00 -16.45 -16.02
CA GLY A 371 7.80 -17.29 -15.97
C GLY A 371 7.34 -17.67 -14.55
N ILE A 372 7.66 -16.89 -13.51
CA ILE A 372 7.16 -17.11 -12.15
C ILE A 372 5.73 -16.55 -12.05
N PRO A 373 4.72 -17.38 -11.71
CA PRO A 373 3.34 -16.89 -11.53
C PRO A 373 3.23 -16.13 -10.22
N TYR A 374 2.56 -14.96 -10.24
CA TYR A 374 2.39 -14.11 -9.06
C TYR A 374 1.04 -13.42 -9.01
N VAL A 375 0.64 -13.00 -7.81
CA VAL A 375 -0.54 -12.19 -7.56
C VAL A 375 -0.21 -11.04 -6.60
N ILE A 376 -0.78 -9.85 -6.87
CA ILE A 376 -0.61 -8.67 -6.00
C ILE A 376 -1.85 -8.53 -5.12
N TYR A 377 -1.66 -8.56 -3.79
CA TYR A 377 -2.74 -8.37 -2.83
C TYR A 377 -2.81 -6.91 -2.35
N GLY A 378 -4.01 -6.35 -2.39
CA GLY A 378 -4.26 -5.00 -1.87
C GLY A 378 -3.71 -3.86 -2.72
N GLY A 379 -3.29 -4.16 -3.95
CA GLY A 379 -2.76 -3.19 -4.91
C GLY A 379 -3.26 -3.46 -6.33
N VAL A 380 -3.15 -2.43 -7.17
CA VAL A 380 -3.32 -2.56 -8.62
C VAL A 380 -1.94 -2.83 -9.21
N ARG A 381 -1.85 -3.71 -10.21
CA ARG A 381 -0.60 -3.97 -10.94
C ARG A 381 0.01 -2.67 -11.42
N PHE A 382 1.35 -2.59 -11.45
CA PHE A 382 2.05 -1.33 -11.72
C PHE A 382 1.56 -0.63 -12.97
N TYR A 383 1.54 -1.31 -14.10
CA TYR A 383 1.10 -0.73 -15.37
C TYR A 383 -0.43 -0.53 -15.49
N GLU A 384 -1.21 -1.03 -14.54
CA GLU A 384 -2.65 -0.81 -14.44
C GLU A 384 -3.01 0.40 -13.58
N ARG A 385 -2.04 0.97 -12.83
CA ARG A 385 -2.23 2.17 -12.01
C ARG A 385 -2.62 3.36 -12.87
N GLN A 386 -3.50 4.18 -12.34
CA GLN A 386 -4.08 5.31 -13.09
C GLN A 386 -3.01 6.24 -13.65
N GLU A 387 -2.09 6.72 -12.79
CA GLU A 387 -1.03 7.64 -13.16
C GLU A 387 -0.06 7.05 -14.19
N ILE A 388 0.21 5.77 -14.11
CA ILE A 388 1.07 5.07 -15.08
C ILE A 388 0.38 4.98 -16.43
N LYS A 389 -0.90 4.57 -16.45
CA LYS A 389 -1.70 4.55 -17.69
C LYS A 389 -1.82 5.94 -18.32
N ASP A 390 -1.99 6.99 -17.50
CA ASP A 390 -2.08 8.37 -18.00
C ASP A 390 -0.75 8.81 -18.64
N ALA A 391 0.39 8.54 -17.96
CA ALA A 391 1.73 8.83 -18.48
C ALA A 391 2.01 8.07 -19.79
N LEU A 392 1.73 6.76 -19.83
CA LEU A 392 1.90 5.94 -21.03
C LEU A 392 1.01 6.41 -22.19
N CYS A 393 -0.21 6.92 -21.91
CA CYS A 393 -1.07 7.50 -22.95
C CYS A 393 -0.47 8.80 -23.51
N TYR A 394 0.09 9.68 -22.67
CA TYR A 394 0.83 10.84 -23.15
C TYR A 394 2.03 10.45 -24.02
N LEU A 395 2.85 9.50 -23.54
CA LEU A 395 3.99 8.99 -24.31
C LEU A 395 3.54 8.39 -25.64
N ARG A 396 2.43 7.65 -25.69
CA ARG A 396 1.86 7.09 -26.92
C ARG A 396 1.43 8.20 -27.90
N LEU A 397 0.88 9.30 -27.41
CA LEU A 397 0.55 10.45 -28.26
C LEU A 397 1.79 11.12 -28.88
N CYS A 398 2.98 10.91 -28.30
CA CYS A 398 4.25 11.46 -28.79
C CYS A 398 5.00 10.50 -29.75
N THR A 399 4.48 9.30 -30.04
CA THR A 399 5.12 8.39 -31.02
C THR A 399 5.02 8.92 -32.46
N ASN A 400 5.97 8.51 -33.31
CA ASN A 400 5.94 8.83 -34.73
C ASN A 400 4.72 8.18 -35.39
N ARG A 401 3.99 8.93 -36.19
CA ARG A 401 2.85 8.43 -36.94
C ARG A 401 3.33 7.82 -38.25
N ASN A 402 3.06 6.56 -38.48
CA ASN A 402 2.99 5.98 -39.82
C ASN A 402 1.52 6.03 -40.24
N GLU A 403 1.20 6.64 -41.37
CA GLU A 403 -0.17 6.73 -41.94
C GLU A 403 -0.79 5.33 -42.21
N GLU A 404 0.03 4.29 -42.24
CA GLU A 404 -0.36 2.90 -42.46
C GLU A 404 -0.49 2.06 -41.16
N ASP A 405 -0.35 2.68 -39.96
CA ASP A 405 -0.37 1.93 -38.70
C ASP A 405 -1.80 1.47 -38.37
N PRO A 406 -2.02 0.15 -38.20
CA PRO A 406 -3.35 -0.39 -37.90
C PRO A 406 -3.89 0.01 -36.51
N ASP A 407 -3.11 0.70 -35.66
CA ASP A 407 -3.46 0.98 -34.25
C ASP A 407 -4.09 2.37 -34.03
N GLN A 408 -4.87 2.86 -35.01
CA GLN A 408 -5.65 4.11 -34.86
C GLN A 408 -6.56 4.08 -33.62
N MET A 409 -7.07 2.91 -33.26
CA MET A 409 -7.95 2.72 -32.09
C MET A 409 -7.20 2.96 -30.76
N ALA A 410 -5.94 2.56 -30.66
CA ALA A 410 -5.12 2.82 -29.47
C ALA A 410 -4.80 4.30 -29.28
N LEU A 411 -4.66 5.06 -30.38
CA LEU A 411 -4.47 6.51 -30.35
C LEU A 411 -5.72 7.23 -29.83
N ASP A 412 -6.89 6.85 -30.31
CA ASP A 412 -8.18 7.42 -29.85
C ASP A 412 -8.42 7.14 -28.37
N LEU A 413 -8.10 5.93 -27.89
CA LEU A 413 -8.17 5.59 -26.48
C LEU A 413 -7.19 6.43 -25.64
N ALA A 414 -5.99 6.68 -26.15
CA ALA A 414 -5.02 7.54 -25.47
C ALA A 414 -5.51 8.99 -25.38
N VAL A 415 -6.06 9.55 -26.47
CA VAL A 415 -6.66 10.90 -26.44
C VAL A 415 -7.80 10.96 -25.43
N LEU A 416 -8.76 10.05 -25.49
CA LEU A 416 -9.92 10.02 -24.60
C LEU A 416 -9.52 9.97 -23.13
N ARG A 417 -8.42 9.27 -22.83
CA ARG A 417 -7.93 9.15 -21.47
C ARG A 417 -7.33 10.46 -20.94
N VAL A 418 -6.51 11.15 -21.73
CA VAL A 418 -5.72 12.28 -21.22
C VAL A 418 -6.24 13.66 -21.61
N ILE A 419 -7.23 13.78 -22.47
CA ILE A 419 -7.76 15.05 -22.98
C ILE A 419 -8.16 16.05 -21.86
N ASN A 420 -8.63 15.53 -20.72
CA ASN A 420 -9.00 16.30 -19.52
C ASN A 420 -8.20 15.90 -18.27
N VAL A 421 -7.04 15.33 -18.42
CA VAL A 421 -6.17 14.94 -17.30
C VAL A 421 -4.75 15.46 -17.55
N PRO A 422 -4.38 16.64 -17.00
CA PRO A 422 -5.12 17.59 -16.16
C PRO A 422 -6.33 18.22 -16.84
N ARG A 423 -7.20 18.82 -16.02
CA ARG A 423 -8.49 19.36 -16.49
C ARG A 423 -8.32 20.52 -17.47
N ARG A 424 -8.83 20.36 -18.71
CA ARG A 424 -8.77 21.38 -19.80
C ARG A 424 -10.13 21.96 -20.18
N GLY A 425 -11.22 21.46 -19.56
CA GLY A 425 -12.58 21.97 -19.77
C GLY A 425 -13.17 21.60 -21.13
N ILE A 426 -12.75 20.47 -21.71
CA ILE A 426 -13.36 19.86 -22.89
C ILE A 426 -14.44 18.90 -22.38
N GLY A 427 -15.72 19.33 -22.39
CA GLY A 427 -16.81 18.58 -21.76
C GLY A 427 -17.22 17.31 -22.52
N ALA A 428 -17.93 16.41 -21.84
CA ALA A 428 -18.37 15.13 -22.39
C ALA A 428 -19.15 15.26 -23.71
N ARG A 429 -20.05 16.25 -23.82
CA ARG A 429 -20.78 16.51 -25.07
C ARG A 429 -19.88 16.92 -26.24
N THR A 430 -18.78 17.62 -25.96
CA THR A 430 -17.78 17.97 -26.99
C THR A 430 -17.05 16.71 -27.45
N ILE A 431 -16.65 15.85 -26.51
CA ILE A 431 -15.98 14.58 -26.82
C ILE A 431 -16.90 13.69 -27.66
N GLU A 432 -18.17 13.54 -27.29
CA GLU A 432 -19.16 12.79 -28.08
C GLU A 432 -19.30 13.33 -29.51
N ASN A 433 -19.33 14.67 -29.66
CA ASN A 433 -19.40 15.31 -30.97
C ASN A 433 -18.15 15.03 -31.81
N LEU A 434 -16.96 15.16 -31.21
CA LEU A 434 -15.70 14.86 -31.88
C LEU A 434 -15.61 13.39 -32.29
N GLN A 435 -16.04 12.45 -31.44
CA GLN A 435 -16.10 11.02 -31.76
C GLN A 435 -17.06 10.75 -32.93
N LYS A 436 -18.21 11.41 -32.97
CA LYS A 436 -19.16 11.32 -34.09
C LYS A 436 -18.51 11.80 -35.39
N GLN A 437 -17.85 12.95 -35.37
CA GLN A 437 -17.11 13.47 -36.53
C GLN A 437 -15.97 12.54 -36.95
N ALA A 438 -15.28 11.93 -36.02
CA ALA A 438 -14.23 10.96 -36.31
C ALA A 438 -14.79 9.75 -37.07
N ALA A 439 -15.92 9.21 -36.64
CA ALA A 439 -16.59 8.11 -37.32
C ALA A 439 -17.13 8.51 -38.71
N GLU A 440 -17.76 9.70 -38.84
CA GLU A 440 -18.29 10.19 -40.11
C GLU A 440 -17.22 10.52 -41.14
N ARG A 441 -16.07 11.03 -40.68
CA ARG A 441 -14.95 11.45 -41.55
C ARG A 441 -13.92 10.33 -41.78
N HIS A 442 -14.08 9.17 -41.12
CA HIS A 442 -13.11 8.06 -41.12
C HIS A 442 -11.71 8.52 -40.68
N MET A 443 -11.61 9.38 -39.68
CA MET A 443 -10.40 9.95 -39.12
C MET A 443 -10.26 9.54 -37.66
N ASN A 444 -9.03 9.55 -37.12
CA ASN A 444 -8.86 9.41 -35.68
C ASN A 444 -9.29 10.70 -34.94
N LEU A 445 -9.58 10.56 -33.65
CA LEU A 445 -10.08 11.64 -32.80
C LEU A 445 -9.11 12.84 -32.74
N TYR A 446 -7.81 12.58 -32.70
CA TYR A 446 -6.79 13.61 -32.63
C TYR A 446 -6.76 14.47 -33.90
N ASP A 447 -6.89 13.87 -35.09
CA ASP A 447 -6.90 14.63 -36.35
C ASP A 447 -8.19 15.42 -36.52
N VAL A 448 -9.33 14.92 -36.03
CA VAL A 448 -10.58 15.71 -35.97
C VAL A 448 -10.41 16.90 -35.04
N MET A 449 -9.64 16.82 -33.98
CA MET A 449 -9.39 17.95 -33.07
C MET A 449 -8.54 19.05 -33.72
N LYS A 450 -7.78 18.79 -34.77
CA LYS A 450 -7.04 19.78 -35.53
C LYS A 450 -7.97 20.67 -36.37
N ASP A 451 -9.09 20.12 -36.86
CA ASP A 451 -10.10 20.84 -37.65
C ASP A 451 -11.52 20.41 -37.26
N PRO A 452 -12.00 20.77 -36.04
CA PRO A 452 -13.30 20.36 -35.55
C PRO A 452 -14.42 21.19 -36.18
N ILE A 453 -15.49 20.56 -36.65
CA ILE A 453 -16.63 21.21 -37.31
C ILE A 453 -17.78 21.46 -36.30
N GLY A 454 -18.43 22.63 -36.38
CA GLY A 454 -19.66 22.90 -35.64
C GLY A 454 -19.49 23.09 -34.14
N LEU A 455 -18.27 23.31 -33.64
CA LEU A 455 -17.99 23.67 -32.26
C LEU A 455 -17.96 25.19 -32.06
N SER A 456 -18.22 25.66 -30.86
CA SER A 456 -18.04 27.06 -30.52
C SER A 456 -16.57 27.46 -30.53
N THR A 457 -16.26 28.73 -30.87
CA THR A 457 -14.88 29.26 -30.91
C THR A 457 -14.09 28.96 -29.62
N ALA A 458 -14.74 29.07 -28.46
CA ALA A 458 -14.11 28.80 -27.18
C ALA A 458 -13.75 27.33 -26.99
N VAL A 459 -14.53 26.40 -27.53
CA VAL A 459 -14.27 24.97 -27.48
C VAL A 459 -13.23 24.57 -28.52
N THR A 460 -13.31 25.12 -29.73
CA THR A 460 -12.29 24.95 -30.78
C THR A 460 -10.91 25.34 -30.26
N LYS A 461 -10.79 26.52 -29.64
CA LYS A 461 -9.53 26.96 -29.04
C LYS A 461 -8.97 26.02 -27.98
N LYS A 462 -9.82 25.33 -27.19
CA LYS A 462 -9.36 24.32 -26.22
C LYS A 462 -8.84 23.06 -26.91
N CYS A 463 -9.46 22.65 -28.01
CA CYS A 463 -8.96 21.54 -28.83
C CYS A 463 -7.62 21.93 -29.47
N GLU A 464 -7.50 23.13 -30.04
CA GLU A 464 -6.23 23.65 -30.57
C GLU A 464 -5.12 23.63 -29.51
N MET A 465 -5.37 24.17 -28.31
CA MET A 465 -4.40 24.18 -27.22
C MET A 465 -3.95 22.78 -26.81
N PHE A 466 -4.83 21.77 -26.86
CA PHE A 466 -4.44 20.40 -26.60
C PHE A 466 -3.61 19.82 -27.74
N VAL A 467 -3.97 20.11 -28.98
CA VAL A 467 -3.19 19.69 -30.16
C VAL A 467 -1.82 20.33 -30.14
N ASP A 468 -1.72 21.66 -29.93
CA ASP A 468 -0.46 22.40 -29.84
C ASP A 468 0.46 21.80 -28.77
N LEU A 469 -0.11 21.46 -27.59
CA LEU A 469 0.63 20.80 -26.52
C LEU A 469 1.24 19.47 -26.97
N ILE A 470 0.47 18.62 -27.65
CA ILE A 470 0.97 17.32 -28.12
C ILE A 470 2.00 17.48 -29.23
N GLU A 471 1.82 18.45 -30.13
CA GLU A 471 2.81 18.71 -31.19
C GLU A 471 4.12 19.28 -30.60
N ASP A 472 4.06 20.17 -29.59
CA ASP A 472 5.23 20.64 -28.86
C ASP A 472 6.02 19.45 -28.21
N LEU A 473 5.29 18.53 -27.57
CA LEU A 473 5.91 17.34 -26.99
C LEU A 473 6.60 16.45 -28.06
N ARG A 474 6.00 16.32 -29.25
CA ARG A 474 6.56 15.56 -30.37
C ARG A 474 7.83 16.20 -30.93
N GLU A 475 7.79 17.53 -31.15
CA GLU A 475 8.93 18.27 -31.67
C GLU A 475 10.14 18.20 -30.73
N ASN A 476 9.88 18.21 -29.42
CA ASN A 476 10.93 18.17 -28.41
C ASN A 476 11.42 16.76 -28.07
N ARG A 477 10.77 15.70 -28.53
CA ARG A 477 11.06 14.31 -28.16
C ARG A 477 12.54 13.91 -28.40
N GLU A 478 13.10 14.28 -29.55
CA GLU A 478 14.48 13.90 -29.92
C GLU A 478 15.56 14.69 -29.18
N HIS A 479 15.16 15.72 -28.41
CA HIS A 479 16.07 16.55 -27.63
C HIS A 479 16.40 15.95 -26.27
N TYR A 480 15.65 14.92 -25.83
CA TYR A 480 15.78 14.31 -24.51
C TYR A 480 16.12 12.82 -24.63
N ALA A 481 16.83 12.28 -23.63
CA ALA A 481 16.84 10.83 -23.40
C ALA A 481 15.43 10.39 -22.97
N LEU A 482 15.07 9.12 -23.21
CA LEU A 482 13.69 8.66 -23.01
C LEU A 482 13.20 8.83 -21.57
N GLU A 483 14.05 8.57 -20.58
CA GLU A 483 13.75 8.79 -19.17
C GLU A 483 13.56 10.27 -18.80
N ASP A 484 14.33 11.17 -19.40
CA ASP A 484 14.20 12.61 -19.20
C ASP A 484 13.03 13.20 -20.01
N PHE A 485 12.69 12.56 -21.12
CA PHE A 485 11.50 12.90 -21.90
C PHE A 485 10.21 12.66 -21.11
N LEU A 486 10.16 11.60 -20.29
CA LEU A 486 9.03 11.39 -19.40
C LEU A 486 8.83 12.59 -18.46
N ASP A 487 9.90 13.08 -17.83
CA ASP A 487 9.80 14.27 -16.95
C ASP A 487 9.30 15.49 -17.73
N TYR A 488 9.86 15.74 -18.93
CA TYR A 488 9.41 16.84 -19.78
C TYR A 488 7.92 16.74 -20.11
N VAL A 489 7.42 15.56 -20.46
CA VAL A 489 6.00 15.32 -20.74
C VAL A 489 5.14 15.61 -19.51
N LEU A 490 5.53 15.08 -18.35
CA LEU A 490 4.77 15.22 -17.12
C LEU A 490 4.72 16.67 -16.61
N ASP A 491 5.80 17.41 -16.77
CA ASP A 491 5.89 18.82 -16.36
C ASP A 491 5.15 19.73 -17.35
N THR A 492 5.39 19.58 -18.65
CA THR A 492 4.77 20.40 -19.70
C THR A 492 3.25 20.25 -19.76
N THR A 493 2.75 19.02 -19.54
CA THR A 493 1.30 18.76 -19.46
C THR A 493 0.66 19.28 -18.19
N GLY A 494 1.44 19.66 -17.17
CA GLY A 494 0.98 20.04 -15.84
C GLY A 494 0.53 18.87 -14.96
N TYR A 495 0.88 17.62 -15.36
CA TYR A 495 0.45 16.41 -14.65
C TYR A 495 1.05 16.34 -13.24
N ILE A 496 2.35 16.61 -13.09
CA ILE A 496 3.01 16.65 -11.77
C ILE A 496 2.41 17.75 -10.88
N SER A 497 2.10 18.92 -11.44
CA SER A 497 1.44 19.99 -10.68
C SER A 497 0.08 19.55 -10.16
N MET A 498 -0.72 18.88 -11.00
CA MET A 498 -2.01 18.31 -10.61
C MET A 498 -1.86 17.27 -9.47
N LEU A 499 -0.84 16.41 -9.53
CA LEU A 499 -0.61 15.43 -8.48
C LEU A 499 -0.12 16.06 -7.18
N LYS A 500 0.73 17.10 -7.23
CA LYS A 500 1.17 17.86 -6.04
C LYS A 500 0.00 18.51 -5.30
N GLU A 501 -1.08 18.83 -6.00
CA GLU A 501 -2.32 19.36 -5.41
C GLU A 501 -3.10 18.29 -4.64
N ASP A 502 -2.95 17.00 -4.99
CA ASP A 502 -3.50 15.86 -4.24
C ASP A 502 -2.57 15.48 -3.10
N ARG A 503 -2.78 16.08 -1.94
CA ARG A 503 -1.92 15.88 -0.75
C ARG A 503 -2.05 14.51 -0.11
N GLU A 504 -3.08 13.74 -0.44
CA GLU A 504 -3.35 12.43 0.18
C GLU A 504 -2.66 11.30 -0.57
N SER A 505 -2.83 11.23 -1.89
CA SER A 505 -2.28 10.18 -2.73
C SER A 505 -1.28 10.70 -3.78
N GLY A 506 -1.17 12.03 -3.91
CA GLY A 506 -0.34 12.63 -4.94
C GLY A 506 1.12 12.26 -4.84
N GLN A 507 1.67 12.20 -3.62
CA GLN A 507 3.06 11.81 -3.45
C GLN A 507 3.30 10.35 -3.83
N ASP A 508 2.43 9.44 -3.41
CA ASP A 508 2.53 8.02 -3.79
C ASP A 508 2.44 7.83 -5.31
N ARG A 509 1.58 8.62 -5.96
CA ARG A 509 1.43 8.61 -7.42
C ARG A 509 2.64 9.23 -8.13
N ILE A 510 3.24 10.28 -7.56
CA ILE A 510 4.50 10.85 -8.05
C ILE A 510 5.63 9.83 -7.90
N ASP A 511 5.68 9.10 -6.80
CA ASP A 511 6.68 8.07 -6.58
C ASP A 511 6.50 6.89 -7.56
N ASN A 512 5.27 6.52 -7.91
CA ASN A 512 5.00 5.58 -9.00
C ASN A 512 5.51 6.08 -10.37
N LEU A 513 5.42 7.38 -10.65
CA LEU A 513 5.95 7.96 -11.88
C LEU A 513 7.47 8.00 -11.91
N LYS A 514 8.12 8.23 -10.77
CA LYS A 514 9.58 8.11 -10.66
C LYS A 514 10.06 6.67 -10.87
N GLU A 515 9.31 5.70 -10.36
CA GLU A 515 9.55 4.28 -10.62
C GLU A 515 9.39 3.94 -12.12
N LEU A 516 8.43 4.58 -12.82
CA LEU A 516 8.32 4.46 -14.28
C LEU A 516 9.56 5.05 -14.97
N LYS A 517 10.10 6.16 -14.47
CA LYS A 517 11.36 6.73 -14.97
C LYS A 517 12.54 5.78 -14.76
N GLU A 518 12.65 5.18 -13.58
CA GLU A 518 13.67 4.16 -13.29
C GLU A 518 13.57 2.97 -14.26
N ASP A 519 12.33 2.55 -14.60
CA ASP A 519 12.11 1.48 -15.58
C ASP A 519 12.61 1.83 -16.98
N ILE A 520 12.25 3.00 -17.45
CA ILE A 520 12.71 3.47 -18.75
C ILE A 520 14.23 3.51 -18.77
N ALA A 521 14.86 4.10 -17.74
CA ALA A 521 16.31 4.18 -17.65
C ALA A 521 16.97 2.79 -17.65
N GLN A 522 16.43 1.84 -16.88
CA GLN A 522 16.94 0.48 -16.85
C GLN A 522 16.75 -0.26 -18.19
N SER A 523 15.60 -0.06 -18.83
CA SER A 523 15.33 -0.64 -20.15
C SER A 523 16.32 -0.14 -21.21
N MET A 524 16.69 1.14 -21.14
CA MET A 524 17.73 1.72 -22.03
C MET A 524 19.15 1.23 -21.72
N ILE A 525 19.44 0.86 -20.47
CA ILE A 525 20.72 0.21 -20.12
C ILE A 525 20.77 -1.21 -20.73
N GLU A 526 19.66 -1.93 -20.71
CA GLU A 526 19.56 -3.29 -21.26
C GLU A 526 19.55 -3.32 -22.79
N ASP A 527 18.87 -2.34 -23.41
CA ASP A 527 18.83 -2.14 -24.87
C ASP A 527 19.12 -0.67 -25.21
N PRO A 528 20.39 -0.31 -25.48
CA PRO A 528 20.77 1.05 -25.84
C PRO A 528 20.16 1.59 -27.15
N GLU A 529 19.58 0.73 -27.98
CA GLU A 529 18.86 1.11 -29.21
C GLU A 529 17.36 1.20 -29.01
N MET A 530 16.86 1.04 -27.77
CA MET A 530 15.44 1.12 -27.44
C MET A 530 14.84 2.47 -27.87
N THR A 531 13.71 2.41 -28.57
CA THR A 531 12.91 3.57 -28.96
C THR A 531 11.68 3.67 -28.08
N LEU A 532 11.02 4.84 -28.09
CA LEU A 532 9.74 5.01 -27.37
C LEU A 532 8.69 4.01 -27.86
N GLU A 533 8.64 3.76 -29.16
CA GLU A 533 7.72 2.83 -29.79
C GLU A 533 7.96 1.40 -29.30
N SER A 534 9.21 0.93 -29.31
CA SER A 534 9.56 -0.43 -28.84
C SER A 534 9.27 -0.57 -27.35
N TYR A 535 9.57 0.43 -26.52
CA TYR A 535 9.25 0.44 -25.09
C TYR A 535 7.74 0.30 -24.84
N LEU A 536 6.91 1.10 -25.54
CA LEU A 536 5.44 1.03 -25.41
C LEU A 536 4.86 -0.30 -25.91
N GLN A 537 5.46 -0.88 -26.95
CA GLN A 537 5.08 -2.20 -27.47
C GLN A 537 5.40 -3.31 -26.47
N ASP A 538 6.57 -3.26 -25.84
CA ASP A 538 6.95 -4.20 -24.80
C ASP A 538 5.98 -4.16 -23.62
N ILE A 539 5.59 -2.96 -23.18
CA ILE A 539 4.58 -2.81 -22.10
C ILE A 539 3.21 -3.37 -22.54
N ALA A 540 2.78 -3.12 -23.77
CA ALA A 540 1.51 -3.65 -24.26
C ALA A 540 1.50 -5.19 -24.26
N LEU A 541 2.57 -5.82 -24.72
CA LEU A 541 2.77 -7.27 -24.66
C LEU A 541 2.88 -7.77 -23.21
N PHE A 542 3.35 -6.89 -22.30
CA PHE A 542 3.46 -7.18 -20.89
C PHE A 542 2.09 -7.30 -20.23
N THR A 543 1.11 -6.50 -20.61
CA THR A 543 -0.22 -6.47 -20.01
C THR A 543 -1.14 -7.61 -20.48
N ASP A 544 -1.00 -8.07 -21.71
CA ASP A 544 -1.91 -9.07 -22.32
C ASP A 544 -1.70 -10.53 -21.86
N LYS A 545 -0.50 -10.90 -21.42
CA LYS A 545 -0.15 -12.30 -21.11
C LYS A 545 -0.57 -12.80 -19.71
N THR A 546 -1.27 -12.00 -18.88
CA THR A 546 -1.42 -12.28 -17.45
C THR A 546 -2.85 -12.63 -17.01
N GLN A 547 -3.68 -13.26 -17.82
CA GLN A 547 -5.07 -13.64 -17.44
C GLN A 547 -5.25 -15.07 -16.91
N GLU A 548 -4.20 -15.82 -16.64
CA GLU A 548 -4.36 -17.12 -15.97
C GLU A 548 -4.31 -16.94 -14.45
N THR A 549 -5.48 -16.96 -13.80
CA THR A 549 -5.62 -17.08 -12.34
C THR A 549 -5.27 -18.51 -11.93
N SER A 550 -3.97 -18.79 -11.82
CA SER A 550 -3.49 -20.00 -11.18
C SER A 550 -3.70 -19.87 -9.66
N GLU A 551 -4.27 -20.88 -9.01
CA GLU A 551 -4.36 -20.91 -7.53
C GLU A 551 -2.99 -21.01 -6.86
N ASN A 552 -1.94 -21.37 -7.60
CA ASN A 552 -0.57 -21.54 -7.13
C ASN A 552 0.32 -20.41 -7.65
N THR A 553 0.34 -19.28 -6.94
CA THR A 553 1.05 -18.05 -7.29
C THR A 553 1.84 -17.50 -6.12
N VAL A 554 3.00 -16.87 -6.37
CA VAL A 554 3.74 -16.10 -5.36
C VAL A 554 2.93 -14.86 -4.97
N SER A 555 2.78 -14.63 -3.67
CA SER A 555 2.03 -13.49 -3.14
C SER A 555 2.93 -12.24 -3.02
N LEU A 556 2.60 -11.17 -3.70
CA LEU A 556 3.25 -9.85 -3.58
C LEU A 556 2.33 -8.91 -2.80
N MET A 557 2.80 -8.35 -1.68
CA MET A 557 1.96 -7.47 -0.87
C MET A 557 2.76 -6.55 0.05
N THR A 558 2.11 -5.49 0.51
CA THR A 558 2.69 -4.68 1.58
C THR A 558 2.70 -5.47 2.89
N VAL A 559 3.63 -5.14 3.79
CA VAL A 559 3.66 -5.73 5.14
C VAL A 559 2.34 -5.53 5.89
N HIS A 560 1.66 -4.40 5.69
CA HIS A 560 0.34 -4.15 6.30
C HIS A 560 -0.72 -5.16 5.83
N ALA A 561 -0.73 -5.47 4.53
CA ALA A 561 -1.66 -6.47 3.97
C ALA A 561 -1.33 -7.90 4.41
N ALA A 562 -0.08 -8.17 4.78
CA ALA A 562 0.37 -9.47 5.26
C ALA A 562 -0.01 -9.76 6.72
N LYS A 563 -0.52 -8.76 7.47
CA LYS A 563 -0.98 -8.98 8.85
C LYS A 563 -2.08 -10.05 8.88
N GLY A 564 -1.92 -11.03 9.77
CA GLY A 564 -2.83 -12.18 9.85
C GLY A 564 -2.48 -13.35 8.92
N LEU A 565 -1.67 -13.13 7.89
CA LEU A 565 -1.22 -14.18 6.98
C LEU A 565 0.09 -14.84 7.46
N GLU A 566 0.45 -15.96 6.83
CA GLU A 566 1.69 -16.71 7.12
C GLU A 566 2.12 -17.54 5.91
N PHE A 567 3.42 -17.59 5.66
CA PHE A 567 4.01 -18.25 4.50
C PHE A 567 5.18 -19.15 4.93
N ASP A 568 5.46 -20.21 4.20
CA ASP A 568 6.64 -21.04 4.46
C ASP A 568 7.93 -20.21 4.31
N THR A 569 8.01 -19.48 3.21
CA THR A 569 9.15 -18.62 2.86
C THR A 569 8.69 -17.18 2.62
N VAL A 570 9.39 -16.23 3.24
CA VAL A 570 9.14 -14.79 3.10
C VAL A 570 10.39 -14.10 2.58
N PHE A 571 10.19 -13.24 1.59
CA PHE A 571 11.19 -12.30 1.06
C PHE A 571 10.78 -10.90 1.49
N LEU A 572 11.51 -10.29 2.43
CA LEU A 572 11.38 -8.89 2.80
C LEU A 572 12.35 -8.09 1.92
N VAL A 573 11.81 -7.30 1.02
CA VAL A 573 12.57 -6.63 -0.04
C VAL A 573 12.59 -5.11 0.12
N ASN A 574 13.51 -4.45 -0.61
CA ASN A 574 13.74 -3.01 -0.52
C ASN A 574 13.97 -2.54 0.93
N PHE A 575 14.78 -3.31 1.68
CA PHE A 575 15.11 -3.02 3.07
C PHE A 575 16.17 -1.91 3.15
N ASN A 576 15.78 -0.73 2.65
CA ASN A 576 16.59 0.47 2.53
C ASN A 576 16.10 1.57 3.48
N ASP A 577 17.02 2.35 4.02
CA ASP A 577 16.67 3.53 4.81
C ASP A 577 15.91 4.56 3.94
N GLY A 578 14.87 5.17 4.50
CA GLY A 578 13.98 6.04 3.74
C GLY A 578 12.83 5.31 3.02
N VAL A 579 12.97 4.00 2.77
CA VAL A 579 11.90 3.12 2.28
C VAL A 579 11.32 2.31 3.45
N PHE A 580 12.17 1.60 4.17
CA PHE A 580 11.82 0.86 5.36
C PHE A 580 12.91 1.00 6.43
N PRO A 581 12.78 1.90 7.43
CA PRO A 581 11.60 2.74 7.73
C PRO A 581 11.35 3.82 6.68
N SER A 582 10.08 4.20 6.52
CA SER A 582 9.67 5.29 5.65
C SER A 582 10.16 6.64 6.19
N SER A 583 10.92 7.42 5.38
CA SER A 583 11.35 8.77 5.77
C SER A 583 10.16 9.65 6.13
N ARG A 584 9.11 9.65 5.30
CA ARG A 584 7.91 10.45 5.53
C ARG A 584 7.26 10.15 6.89
N ALA A 585 7.11 8.87 7.23
CA ALA A 585 6.51 8.48 8.51
C ALA A 585 7.38 8.97 9.68
N CYS A 586 8.71 8.82 9.58
CA CYS A 586 9.63 9.25 10.63
C CYS A 586 9.70 10.77 10.77
N ASP A 587 9.67 11.53 9.67
CA ASP A 587 9.74 12.99 9.66
C ASP A 587 8.47 13.62 10.25
N GLU A 588 7.29 13.04 9.94
CA GLU A 588 5.99 13.52 10.45
C GLU A 588 5.71 13.09 11.90
N GLY A 589 6.10 11.87 12.30
CA GLY A 589 5.73 11.25 13.58
C GLY A 589 6.86 11.03 14.58
N GLY A 590 8.11 11.32 14.22
CA GLY A 590 9.28 11.24 15.09
C GLY A 590 9.52 9.84 15.67
N MET A 591 9.88 9.76 16.96
CA MET A 591 10.22 8.49 17.63
C MET A 591 9.06 7.50 17.69
N LYS A 592 7.81 7.98 17.83
CA LYS A 592 6.63 7.09 17.87
C LYS A 592 6.40 6.39 16.53
N ALA A 593 6.57 7.13 15.43
CA ALA A 593 6.48 6.55 14.09
C ALA A 593 7.63 5.57 13.83
N LEU A 594 8.85 5.84 14.30
CA LEU A 594 9.95 4.89 14.21
C LEU A 594 9.65 3.58 14.97
N GLU A 595 9.02 3.67 16.13
CA GLU A 595 8.58 2.49 16.87
C GLU A 595 7.47 1.72 16.13
N GLU A 596 6.57 2.41 15.43
CA GLU A 596 5.56 1.77 14.59
C GLU A 596 6.19 1.08 13.38
N GLU A 597 7.13 1.73 12.69
CA GLU A 597 7.89 1.10 11.59
C GLU A 597 8.67 -0.15 12.09
N ARG A 598 9.20 -0.12 13.32
CA ARG A 598 9.83 -1.31 13.92
C ARG A 598 8.83 -2.43 14.24
N ARG A 599 7.61 -2.10 14.68
CA ARG A 599 6.52 -3.09 14.80
C ARG A 599 6.14 -3.66 13.43
N LEU A 600 6.19 -2.84 12.39
CA LEU A 600 5.94 -3.30 11.04
C LEU A 600 7.02 -4.30 10.58
N LEU A 601 8.31 -4.04 10.89
CA LEU A 601 9.39 -5.00 10.65
C LEU A 601 9.16 -6.31 11.43
N TYR A 602 8.82 -6.22 12.72
CA TYR A 602 8.48 -7.38 13.54
C TYR A 602 7.33 -8.19 12.94
N VAL A 603 6.29 -7.51 12.44
CA VAL A 603 5.19 -8.17 11.72
C VAL A 603 5.72 -8.88 10.48
N ALA A 604 6.53 -8.22 9.64
CA ALA A 604 7.08 -8.82 8.43
C ALA A 604 7.88 -10.10 8.72
N MET A 605 8.82 -10.02 9.65
CA MET A 605 9.68 -11.18 10.03
C MET A 605 8.84 -12.34 10.52
N THR A 606 7.85 -12.09 11.38
CA THR A 606 6.98 -13.12 11.97
C THR A 606 5.91 -13.66 11.02
N ARG A 607 5.91 -13.27 9.73
CA ARG A 607 5.09 -13.95 8.70
C ARG A 607 5.75 -15.22 8.18
N ALA A 608 7.06 -15.33 8.30
CA ALA A 608 7.81 -16.51 7.86
C ALA A 608 7.64 -17.69 8.83
N LYS A 609 7.42 -18.87 8.26
CA LYS A 609 7.39 -20.14 9.01
C LYS A 609 8.80 -20.73 9.13
N LYS A 610 9.50 -20.92 8.00
CA LYS A 610 10.78 -21.61 7.96
C LYS A 610 11.92 -20.73 7.48
N THR A 611 11.74 -20.03 6.37
CA THR A 611 12.82 -19.29 5.73
C THR A 611 12.46 -17.81 5.61
N LEU A 612 13.39 -16.93 6.00
CA LEU A 612 13.30 -15.50 5.86
C LEU A 612 14.50 -14.98 5.09
N TYR A 613 14.23 -14.31 3.97
CA TYR A 613 15.18 -13.53 3.21
C TYR A 613 14.95 -12.05 3.47
N ILE A 614 16.02 -11.28 3.67
CA ILE A 614 15.97 -9.83 3.77
C ILE A 614 16.94 -9.27 2.73
N SER A 615 16.44 -8.44 1.82
CA SER A 615 17.27 -7.92 0.74
C SER A 615 17.13 -6.42 0.56
N TRP A 616 18.20 -5.79 0.06
CA TRP A 616 18.26 -4.37 -0.28
C TRP A 616 19.23 -4.19 -1.45
N ASN A 617 19.22 -3.00 -2.04
CA ASN A 617 20.20 -2.62 -3.04
C ASN A 617 20.84 -1.26 -2.70
N THR A 618 22.03 -1.01 -3.27
CA THR A 618 22.80 0.22 -3.07
C THR A 618 22.87 1.07 -4.33
N GLY A 619 22.01 0.80 -5.33
CA GLY A 619 21.88 1.57 -6.55
C GLY A 619 21.43 3.02 -6.30
N PHE A 620 21.40 3.81 -7.35
CA PHE A 620 20.94 5.20 -7.26
C PHE A 620 19.41 5.26 -7.21
N SER A 621 18.85 5.97 -6.25
CA SER A 621 17.42 6.24 -6.17
C SER A 621 17.09 7.60 -6.76
N TYR A 622 16.35 7.64 -7.85
CA TYR A 622 15.79 8.89 -8.39
C TYR A 622 14.75 9.51 -7.44
N MET A 623 14.12 8.69 -6.62
CA MET A 623 13.15 9.15 -5.62
C MET A 623 13.81 9.96 -4.51
N GLN A 624 15.00 9.56 -4.07
CA GLN A 624 15.76 10.22 -3.00
C GLN A 624 16.88 11.14 -3.52
N ASP A 625 17.12 11.15 -4.84
CA ASP A 625 18.26 11.82 -5.50
C ASP A 625 19.60 11.47 -4.83
N ALA A 626 19.76 10.20 -4.42
CA ALA A 626 20.93 9.72 -3.68
C ALA A 626 21.12 8.20 -3.89
N PHE A 627 22.32 7.72 -3.56
CA PHE A 627 22.53 6.27 -3.46
C PHE A 627 21.76 5.70 -2.27
N LYS A 628 21.07 4.58 -2.51
CA LYS A 628 20.33 3.86 -1.49
C LYS A 628 21.29 3.33 -0.42
N THR A 629 20.87 3.41 0.83
CA THR A 629 21.59 2.87 1.97
C THR A 629 20.77 1.76 2.64
N PRO A 630 21.42 0.75 3.25
CA PRO A 630 20.68 -0.27 3.96
C PRO A 630 19.86 0.33 5.11
N SER A 631 18.75 -0.30 5.42
CA SER A 631 17.89 0.11 6.55
C SER A 631 18.67 0.23 7.86
N ARG A 632 18.40 1.27 8.65
CA ARG A 632 18.93 1.42 10.00
C ARG A 632 18.57 0.25 10.91
N PHE A 633 17.42 -0.39 10.66
CA PHE A 633 16.99 -1.57 11.41
C PHE A 633 17.87 -2.81 11.19
N ARG A 634 18.70 -2.82 10.13
CA ARG A 634 19.69 -3.89 9.93
C ARG A 634 20.62 -4.06 11.12
N ALA A 635 21.02 -2.95 11.74
CA ALA A 635 21.89 -2.96 12.91
C ALA A 635 21.22 -3.50 14.18
N GLU A 636 19.90 -3.60 14.19
CA GLU A 636 19.12 -4.14 15.30
C GLU A 636 18.95 -5.66 15.24
N ILE A 637 19.30 -6.28 14.11
CA ILE A 637 19.26 -7.74 13.92
C ILE A 637 20.64 -8.31 14.26
N PRO A 638 20.77 -9.18 15.30
CA PRO A 638 22.06 -9.73 15.69
C PRO A 638 22.67 -10.61 14.59
N MET A 639 23.98 -10.45 14.36
CA MET A 639 24.71 -11.15 13.31
C MET A 639 24.72 -12.68 13.47
N GLU A 640 24.55 -13.18 14.68
CA GLU A 640 24.50 -14.62 14.98
C GLU A 640 23.30 -15.33 14.32
N TYR A 641 22.21 -14.59 14.04
CA TYR A 641 21.02 -15.11 13.37
C TYR A 641 21.02 -14.85 11.85
N ILE A 642 22.10 -14.26 11.33
CA ILE A 642 22.23 -13.89 9.92
C ILE A 642 23.20 -14.84 9.22
N GLU A 643 22.85 -15.22 8.00
CA GLU A 643 23.73 -15.78 7.00
C GLU A 643 23.83 -14.79 5.84
N GLN A 644 25.04 -14.34 5.54
CA GLN A 644 25.26 -13.52 4.35
C GLN A 644 25.47 -14.45 3.15
N GLU A 645 24.67 -14.26 2.12
CA GLU A 645 24.94 -14.98 0.87
C GLU A 645 26.22 -14.40 0.25
N GLU A 646 27.28 -15.23 0.20
CA GLU A 646 28.50 -14.89 -0.53
C GLU A 646 28.16 -14.70 -2.02
N LYS A 647 28.61 -13.59 -2.60
CA LYS A 647 28.45 -13.36 -4.04
C LYS A 647 29.19 -14.45 -4.79
N GLU A 648 28.48 -15.42 -5.35
CA GLU A 648 29.02 -16.08 -6.54
C GLU A 648 29.29 -14.99 -7.57
N GLU A 649 30.55 -14.86 -8.02
CA GLU A 649 30.88 -13.98 -9.16
C GLU A 649 29.87 -14.28 -10.27
N ALA A 650 29.08 -13.29 -10.65
CA ALA A 650 28.06 -13.45 -11.66
C ALA A 650 28.68 -14.16 -12.87
N PRO A 651 28.09 -15.24 -13.39
CA PRO A 651 28.56 -15.84 -14.60
C PRO A 651 28.57 -14.75 -15.65
N LYS A 652 29.75 -14.44 -16.20
CA LYS A 652 29.93 -13.54 -17.33
C LYS A 652 28.81 -13.84 -18.32
N HIS A 653 27.92 -12.91 -18.53
CA HIS A 653 26.71 -12.93 -19.34
C HIS A 653 26.50 -14.21 -20.16
N PRO A 654 25.36 -14.93 -20.03
CA PRO A 654 25.06 -15.97 -20.97
C PRO A 654 24.97 -15.29 -22.35
N LYS A 655 25.92 -15.58 -23.22
CA LYS A 655 25.78 -15.24 -24.62
C LYS A 655 24.50 -15.90 -25.10
N VAL A 656 23.46 -15.08 -25.34
CA VAL A 656 22.26 -15.55 -26.03
C VAL A 656 22.75 -16.08 -27.37
N VAL A 657 22.74 -17.39 -27.52
CA VAL A 657 22.97 -18.05 -28.79
C VAL A 657 21.71 -17.82 -29.61
N VAL A 658 21.72 -16.73 -30.37
CA VAL A 658 20.74 -16.53 -31.42
C VAL A 658 21.05 -17.59 -32.46
N SER A 659 20.19 -18.59 -32.60
CA SER A 659 20.24 -19.55 -33.67
C SER A 659 20.12 -18.80 -35.01
N GLN A 660 21.23 -18.76 -35.74
CA GLN A 660 21.23 -18.29 -37.12
C GLN A 660 20.39 -19.23 -37.99
N SER A 661 19.32 -18.71 -38.57
CA SER A 661 18.75 -19.27 -39.78
C SER A 661 18.67 -18.21 -40.86
N LEU A 662 19.65 -18.33 -41.75
CA LEU A 662 19.63 -18.22 -43.22
C LEU A 662 19.17 -16.93 -43.92
N THR A 663 20.18 -16.31 -44.55
CA THR A 663 20.22 -15.68 -45.91
C THR A 663 19.66 -14.26 -46.06
N GLY A 664 20.61 -13.34 -46.26
CA GLY A 664 20.41 -12.03 -46.87
C GLY A 664 21.67 -11.15 -46.78
N ARG A 665 22.34 -10.94 -47.92
CA ARG A 665 23.59 -10.17 -48.05
C ARG A 665 23.42 -8.73 -47.50
N PRO A 666 24.43 -8.16 -46.82
CA PRO A 666 24.41 -6.78 -46.40
C PRO A 666 24.81 -5.83 -47.52
N SER A 667 24.01 -4.81 -47.77
CA SER A 667 24.43 -3.63 -48.51
C SER A 667 25.12 -2.66 -47.55
N LYS A 668 26.35 -2.28 -47.90
CA LYS A 668 27.14 -1.24 -47.25
C LYS A 668 26.52 0.13 -47.53
N LEU A 669 26.14 0.84 -46.47
CA LEU A 669 26.23 2.32 -46.46
C LEU A 669 26.61 2.74 -45.05
N GLY A 670 27.85 3.10 -44.88
CA GLY A 670 28.40 3.60 -43.64
C GLY A 670 28.15 5.09 -43.47
N ALA A 671 27.73 5.48 -42.27
CA ALA A 671 27.99 6.84 -41.79
C ALA A 671 28.83 6.74 -40.51
N ASN A 672 30.07 7.11 -40.65
CA ASN A 672 31.07 7.20 -39.57
C ASN A 672 30.71 8.34 -38.64
N LYS A 673 29.96 8.09 -37.55
CA LYS A 673 29.86 9.03 -36.42
C LYS A 673 31.09 8.81 -35.54
N LYS A 674 31.99 9.79 -35.48
CA LYS A 674 33.13 9.82 -34.56
C LYS A 674 32.65 9.70 -33.13
N LYS A 675 32.94 8.62 -32.44
CA LYS A 675 32.73 8.50 -30.97
C LYS A 675 33.57 9.59 -30.29
N ILE A 676 32.89 10.49 -29.58
CA ILE A 676 33.54 11.50 -28.74
C ILE A 676 34.21 10.77 -27.57
N ARG A 677 35.55 10.81 -27.49
CA ARG A 677 36.29 10.28 -26.36
C ARG A 677 36.53 11.40 -25.37
N LEU A 678 35.67 11.45 -24.34
CA LEU A 678 35.87 12.34 -23.20
C LEU A 678 36.97 11.83 -22.29
N ARG A 679 37.67 12.76 -21.59
CA ARG A 679 38.67 12.46 -20.57
C ARG A 679 38.42 13.29 -19.34
N LYS A 680 38.85 12.85 -18.16
CA LYS A 680 38.84 13.63 -16.95
C LYS A 680 39.49 15.01 -17.16
N GLY A 681 38.80 16.08 -16.79
CA GLY A 681 39.24 17.47 -16.99
C GLY A 681 38.73 18.08 -18.30
N ASP A 682 38.10 17.35 -19.20
CA ASP A 682 37.52 17.90 -20.43
C ASP A 682 36.34 18.84 -20.06
N ALA A 683 36.32 20.01 -20.71
CA ALA A 683 35.16 20.87 -20.73
C ALA A 683 34.11 20.30 -21.69
N VAL A 684 32.88 20.27 -21.25
CA VAL A 684 31.75 19.76 -22.00
C VAL A 684 30.57 20.71 -21.93
N GLU A 685 29.73 20.69 -22.92
CA GLU A 685 28.48 21.45 -22.99
C GLU A 685 27.33 20.44 -23.16
N HIS A 686 26.38 20.54 -22.25
CA HIS A 686 25.15 19.75 -22.28
C HIS A 686 23.97 20.67 -22.61
N THR A 687 23.10 20.24 -23.51
CA THR A 687 21.97 21.08 -23.99
C THR A 687 21.07 21.61 -22.89
N ILE A 688 20.93 20.87 -21.78
CA ILE A 688 20.06 21.22 -20.66
C ILE A 688 20.88 21.79 -19.47
N TYR A 689 22.05 21.20 -19.19
CA TYR A 689 22.82 21.54 -18.00
C TYR A 689 23.91 22.60 -18.28
N GLY A 690 24.04 23.05 -19.54
CA GLY A 690 25.03 24.05 -19.93
C GLY A 690 26.47 23.54 -19.86
N GLN A 691 27.41 24.45 -19.54
CA GLN A 691 28.84 24.12 -19.47
C GLN A 691 29.19 23.36 -18.19
N GLY A 692 29.97 22.28 -18.33
CA GLY A 692 30.44 21.46 -17.24
C GLY A 692 31.86 20.92 -17.47
N VAL A 693 32.45 20.32 -16.44
CA VAL A 693 33.78 19.73 -16.47
C VAL A 693 33.69 18.27 -16.06
N VAL A 694 34.28 17.39 -16.85
CA VAL A 694 34.32 15.94 -16.56
C VAL A 694 35.23 15.67 -15.35
N LEU A 695 34.65 15.18 -14.27
CA LEU A 695 35.37 14.81 -13.05
C LEU A 695 35.95 13.40 -13.12
N GLU A 696 35.20 12.47 -13.66
CA GLU A 696 35.59 11.05 -13.75
C GLU A 696 34.86 10.37 -14.90
N ILE A 697 35.47 9.32 -15.46
CA ILE A 697 34.85 8.43 -16.45
C ILE A 697 35.05 6.99 -16.01
N ARG A 698 33.97 6.23 -15.89
CA ARG A 698 33.97 4.79 -15.63
C ARG A 698 33.18 4.10 -16.74
N GLY A 699 33.85 3.36 -17.60
CA GLY A 699 33.25 2.77 -18.79
C GLY A 699 32.65 3.85 -19.72
N ASP A 700 31.38 3.76 -20.02
CA ASP A 700 30.66 4.73 -20.87
C ASP A 700 29.97 5.85 -20.03
N VAL A 701 30.15 5.90 -18.70
CA VAL A 701 29.54 6.92 -17.83
C VAL A 701 30.57 7.98 -17.46
N ALA A 702 30.26 9.24 -17.78
CA ALA A 702 31.02 10.43 -17.38
C ALA A 702 30.34 11.11 -16.17
N THR A 703 31.09 11.35 -15.10
CA THR A 703 30.66 12.17 -13.97
C THR A 703 31.09 13.61 -14.27
N ILE A 704 30.15 14.53 -14.40
CA ILE A 704 30.38 15.90 -14.89
C ILE A 704 29.88 16.90 -13.84
N ALA A 705 30.71 17.87 -13.46
CA ALA A 705 30.31 19.00 -12.65
C ALA A 705 29.82 20.14 -13.55
N PHE A 706 28.55 20.53 -13.38
CA PHE A 706 27.94 21.71 -13.99
C PHE A 706 27.91 22.87 -12.99
N GLY A 707 27.47 24.05 -13.40
CA GLY A 707 27.47 25.24 -12.54
C GLY A 707 26.77 25.06 -11.18
N HIS A 708 27.04 25.97 -10.23
CA HIS A 708 26.64 25.87 -8.81
C HIS A 708 25.16 25.56 -8.52
N THR A 709 24.26 25.85 -9.45
CA THR A 709 22.82 25.58 -9.32
C THR A 709 22.41 24.17 -9.77
N ILE A 710 23.27 23.46 -10.52
CA ILE A 710 22.97 22.17 -11.18
C ILE A 710 23.74 21.02 -10.53
N GLY A 711 24.95 21.31 -10.00
CA GLY A 711 25.78 20.33 -9.28
C GLY A 711 26.43 19.29 -10.19
N VAL A 712 26.72 18.10 -9.64
CA VAL A 712 27.41 17.01 -10.32
C VAL A 712 26.39 16.04 -10.90
N LYS A 713 26.52 15.72 -12.19
CA LYS A 713 25.65 14.75 -12.88
C LYS A 713 26.47 13.62 -13.49
N LYS A 714 25.89 12.42 -13.55
CA LYS A 714 26.45 11.29 -14.26
C LYS A 714 25.69 11.11 -15.55
N LEU A 715 26.38 11.16 -16.67
CA LEU A 715 25.81 11.11 -18.02
C LEU A 715 26.55 10.07 -18.85
N ASN A 716 25.87 9.47 -19.81
CA ASN A 716 26.56 8.64 -20.80
C ASN A 716 27.52 9.50 -21.61
N ALA A 717 28.81 9.12 -21.64
CA ALA A 717 29.87 9.87 -22.32
C ALA A 717 29.67 10.01 -23.83
N SER A 718 28.79 9.18 -24.41
CA SER A 718 28.44 9.20 -25.84
C SER A 718 27.06 9.83 -26.08
N HIS A 719 26.42 10.43 -25.04
CA HIS A 719 25.07 10.99 -25.19
C HIS A 719 25.02 12.12 -26.21
N PRO A 720 24.02 12.16 -27.12
CA PRO A 720 23.91 13.18 -28.18
C PRO A 720 23.87 14.63 -27.68
N SER A 721 23.28 14.83 -26.48
CA SER A 721 23.18 16.14 -25.82
C SER A 721 24.49 16.61 -25.20
N LEU A 722 25.53 15.75 -25.13
CA LEU A 722 26.82 16.06 -24.55
C LEU A 722 27.83 16.29 -25.66
N LYS A 723 28.35 17.51 -25.72
CA LYS A 723 29.40 17.90 -26.69
C LYS A 723 30.66 18.24 -25.93
N LYS A 724 31.82 17.93 -26.50
CA LYS A 724 33.09 18.43 -25.96
C LYS A 724 33.19 19.91 -26.37
N ALA A 725 33.32 20.80 -25.35
CA ALA A 725 33.44 22.22 -25.55
C ALA A 725 34.78 22.63 -26.12
#